data_216b0bc4ed3ccc5f73f3e6bdf45227b3
#
_entry.id   216b0bc4ed3ccc5f73f3e6bdf45227b3
#
_cell.length_a   1.000
_cell.length_b   1.000
_cell.length_c   1.000
_cell.angle_alpha   90.00
_cell.angle_beta   90.00
_cell.angle_gamma   90.00
#
_symmetry.space_group_name_H-M   'P 1'
#
loop_
_entity.id
_entity.type
_entity.pdbx_description
1 polymer ?
#
loop_
_entity_poly.entity_id
_entity_poly.type
_entity_poly.pdbx_seq_one_letter_code
_entity_poly.pdbx_strand_id
1 'polypeptide(L)'
;MSVTIRIIGSKPESDEYIGAVRLKAILEVGLPRNAIGEIILHANATLVGQTVKDIDILMLGTLQNCEVSVDFTDSNGNPAHEKVVFENFCTAIEIKSHNASGIVRQGTEFYVRYGSDLHPVTTQSNEQKIAVKNFLERSISFSPFVTNIIWFTGITDEEHKKLLSIDSGEMPSNTLPHSFSSKDLMQRLAWQRQPKYYRGAYHFDCSGNMLSATELSKVFHKFSLAKSGMGALTRKRIEQITSKAVGSCIQKPAEGKLSIYRGRAGTGKTVGLVQLAITLVDEEDARVLILTYNNALVSDMRRLFTLAELPDLFSHSCVSINTMHAFFYRLTREVLFNGSLDGEKFLAEYVAIMEDFFSFLDSGEDAVELVREVMRGDNYLNWDYCLIDEAQDWSETEQRVVLKLFGAERTIVADGGQQFVRRINVCDWSSYPDRRSTKLKYCLRQKPNIISFINHYLDELGRSELKIVDSGKLAGGKIVICSETNNRFTLFREELESLKMEGNIPYDMLFLVPNTLVTREPRHFSEKRLYAENGIFLWDGTNEEERKSFSLLGDEVRVLQYDSSRGLEAWTVVCVAFDTFIEEKNTTPVDDIKKESLYLESAEDVKMRNLINWLLIPLTRAIDTVVITISDWNSSTAKILKKLAISNPDYISLIEEDK
;
A
#
# COMPACT_ATOMS: atom_id res chain seq x y z
N MET A 1 -13.60 34.17 22.83
CA MET A 1 -13.18 32.82 22.44
C MET A 1 -11.65 32.89 22.29
N SER A 2 -10.92 31.91 22.73
CA SER A 2 -9.46 31.85 22.69
C SER A 2 -9.02 30.65 21.87
N VAL A 3 -7.74 30.56 21.53
CA VAL A 3 -7.17 29.37 20.90
C VAL A 3 -7.22 28.21 21.89
N THR A 4 -7.76 27.09 21.46
CA THR A 4 -7.75 25.84 22.24
C THR A 4 -6.57 25.00 21.83
N ILE A 5 -5.69 24.61 22.78
CA ILE A 5 -4.51 23.76 22.48
C ILE A 5 -4.68 22.41 23.17
N ARG A 6 -4.74 21.35 22.39
CA ARG A 6 -4.89 19.96 22.87
C ARG A 6 -3.59 19.16 22.62
N ILE A 7 -3.24 18.33 23.59
CA ILE A 7 -2.14 17.36 23.44
C ILE A 7 -2.76 15.97 23.36
N ILE A 8 -2.26 15.17 22.44
CA ILE A 8 -2.63 13.78 22.31
C ILE A 8 -1.41 12.92 21.96
N GLY A 9 -1.58 11.62 21.95
CA GLY A 9 -0.54 10.64 21.55
C GLY A 9 0.14 10.02 22.77
N SER A 10 1.44 10.03 22.83
CA SER A 10 2.32 9.29 23.73
C SER A 10 1.96 9.33 25.24
N LYS A 11 2.59 8.49 26.03
CA LYS A 11 2.39 8.46 27.48
C LYS A 11 2.92 9.73 28.14
N PRO A 12 2.32 10.21 29.25
CA PRO A 12 2.73 11.44 29.93
C PRO A 12 4.20 11.52 30.35
N GLU A 13 4.85 10.38 30.53
CA GLU A 13 6.27 10.31 30.94
C GLU A 13 7.26 10.35 29.77
N SER A 14 6.78 10.33 28.51
CA SER A 14 7.68 10.35 27.35
C SER A 14 8.25 11.75 27.10
N ASP A 15 9.46 11.81 26.54
CA ASP A 15 10.14 13.06 26.19
C ASP A 15 9.32 13.90 25.19
N GLU A 16 8.65 13.25 24.25
CA GLU A 16 7.81 13.89 23.25
C GLU A 16 6.56 14.52 23.88
N TYR A 17 5.95 13.84 24.88
CA TYR A 17 4.79 14.41 25.59
C TYR A 17 5.22 15.59 26.47
N ILE A 18 6.34 15.48 27.18
CA ILE A 18 6.91 16.57 27.98
C ILE A 18 7.24 17.77 27.08
N GLY A 19 7.82 17.51 25.89
CA GLY A 19 8.04 18.52 24.86
C GLY A 19 6.75 19.20 24.41
N ALA A 20 5.70 18.41 24.14
CA ALA A 20 4.39 18.93 23.73
C ALA A 20 3.73 19.80 24.83
N VAL A 21 3.84 19.40 26.11
CA VAL A 21 3.36 20.21 27.25
C VAL A 21 4.08 21.56 27.31
N ARG A 22 5.38 21.56 27.12
CA ARG A 22 6.18 22.79 27.10
C ARG A 22 5.85 23.67 25.90
N LEU A 23 5.69 23.10 24.71
CA LEU A 23 5.29 23.81 23.50
C LEU A 23 3.89 24.44 23.66
N LYS A 24 2.96 23.70 24.27
CA LYS A 24 1.63 24.22 24.62
C LYS A 24 1.73 25.49 25.49
N ALA A 25 2.52 25.44 26.55
CA ALA A 25 2.70 26.59 27.45
C ALA A 25 3.28 27.83 26.74
N ILE A 26 4.25 27.63 25.83
CA ILE A 26 4.83 28.69 24.99
C ILE A 26 3.76 29.33 24.08
N LEU A 27 2.94 28.51 23.43
CA LEU A 27 1.89 28.97 22.54
C LEU A 27 0.76 29.69 23.30
N GLU A 28 0.30 29.17 24.45
CA GLU A 28 -0.74 29.78 25.28
C GLU A 28 -0.37 31.19 25.77
N VAL A 29 0.91 31.40 26.08
CA VAL A 29 1.40 32.70 26.53
C VAL A 29 1.64 33.69 25.41
N GLY A 30 2.08 33.20 24.24
CA GLY A 30 2.63 34.06 23.21
C GLY A 30 1.78 34.26 21.97
N LEU A 31 0.67 33.54 21.80
CA LEU A 31 -0.25 33.79 20.70
C LEU A 31 -1.06 35.08 20.91
N PRO A 32 -1.46 35.80 19.83
CA PRO A 32 -2.27 37.01 19.95
C PRO A 32 -3.59 36.74 20.72
N ARG A 33 -3.95 37.66 21.64
CA ARG A 33 -5.16 37.52 22.48
C ARG A 33 -6.46 37.48 21.72
N ASN A 34 -6.47 38.03 20.51
CA ASN A 34 -7.64 38.03 19.60
C ASN A 34 -7.66 36.81 18.67
N ALA A 35 -6.63 35.98 18.68
CA ALA A 35 -6.62 34.74 17.89
C ALA A 35 -7.68 33.76 18.42
N ILE A 36 -8.35 33.10 17.49
CA ILE A 36 -9.40 32.11 17.76
C ILE A 36 -9.07 30.86 16.93
N GLY A 37 -9.31 29.69 17.49
CA GLY A 37 -9.17 28.44 16.75
C GLY A 37 -8.67 27.29 17.60
N GLU A 38 -8.07 26.33 16.94
CA GLU A 38 -7.58 25.11 17.58
C GLU A 38 -6.16 24.77 17.12
N ILE A 39 -5.32 24.37 18.06
CA ILE A 39 -4.02 23.76 17.79
C ILE A 39 -3.98 22.40 18.45
N ILE A 40 -3.48 21.42 17.73
CA ILE A 40 -3.33 20.07 18.21
C ILE A 40 -1.84 19.70 18.15
N LEU A 41 -1.33 19.22 19.26
CA LEU A 41 0.02 18.71 19.43
C LEU A 41 -0.05 17.20 19.60
N HIS A 42 0.33 16.48 18.55
CA HIS A 42 0.38 15.01 18.60
C HIS A 42 1.80 14.57 18.98
N ALA A 43 1.99 14.16 20.23
CA ALA A 43 3.26 13.63 20.70
C ALA A 43 3.46 12.20 20.19
N ASN A 44 4.60 11.95 19.57
CA ASN A 44 4.96 10.69 18.93
C ASN A 44 3.90 10.25 17.90
N ALA A 45 3.73 11.05 16.85
CA ALA A 45 2.80 10.76 15.77
C ALA A 45 3.42 9.71 14.83
N THR A 46 2.69 8.61 14.59
CA THR A 46 3.14 7.54 13.71
C THR A 46 2.53 7.69 12.32
N LEU A 47 3.37 7.72 11.29
CA LEU A 47 2.99 7.82 9.90
C LEU A 47 3.00 6.44 9.23
N VAL A 48 1.87 5.77 9.24
CA VAL A 48 1.74 4.46 8.58
C VAL A 48 1.92 4.60 7.07
N GLY A 49 2.77 3.75 6.48
CA GLY A 49 3.01 3.75 5.03
C GLY A 49 4.08 4.73 4.55
N GLN A 50 4.81 5.36 5.46
CA GLN A 50 5.95 6.22 5.14
C GLN A 50 7.27 5.57 5.55
N THR A 51 8.36 5.95 4.88
CA THR A 51 9.72 5.51 5.23
C THR A 51 10.16 6.03 6.58
N VAL A 52 9.84 7.29 6.88
CA VAL A 52 10.00 7.87 8.20
C VAL A 52 8.66 7.73 8.92
N LYS A 53 8.64 6.99 10.02
CA LYS A 53 7.40 6.61 10.69
C LYS A 53 7.04 7.51 11.86
N ASP A 54 8.00 7.91 12.64
CA ASP A 54 7.77 8.58 13.91
C ASP A 54 8.15 10.06 13.81
N ILE A 55 7.23 10.89 14.25
CA ILE A 55 7.42 12.33 14.41
C ILE A 55 7.29 12.63 15.89
N ASP A 56 8.32 13.19 16.50
CA ASP A 56 8.32 13.47 17.95
C ASP A 56 7.13 14.34 18.35
N ILE A 57 6.89 15.46 17.63
CA ILE A 57 5.66 16.24 17.78
C ILE A 57 5.16 16.66 16.40
N LEU A 58 3.92 16.28 16.06
CA LEU A 58 3.21 16.84 14.91
C LEU A 58 2.24 17.93 15.41
N MET A 59 2.50 19.18 14.99
CA MET A 59 1.68 20.33 15.33
C MET A 59 0.76 20.70 14.18
N LEU A 60 -0.54 20.68 14.41
CA LEU A 60 -1.58 21.06 13.47
C LEU A 60 -2.39 22.24 14.02
N GLY A 61 -2.60 23.27 13.24
CA GLY A 61 -3.38 24.43 13.66
C GLY A 61 -4.31 24.96 12.59
N THR A 62 -5.48 25.41 13.04
CA THR A 62 -6.40 26.25 12.27
C THR A 62 -6.78 27.44 13.12
N LEU A 63 -6.44 28.64 12.65
CA LEU A 63 -6.58 29.88 13.41
C LEU A 63 -7.30 30.95 12.61
N GLN A 64 -7.94 31.86 13.33
CA GLN A 64 -8.48 33.11 12.79
C GLN A 64 -7.94 34.27 13.61
N ASN A 65 -7.74 35.41 12.98
CA ASN A 65 -7.22 36.63 13.61
C ASN A 65 -5.84 36.44 14.27
N CYS A 66 -5.03 35.48 13.83
CA CYS A 66 -3.68 35.27 14.34
C CYS A 66 -2.66 36.07 13.51
N GLU A 67 -2.45 37.32 13.90
CA GLU A 67 -1.48 38.22 13.27
C GLU A 67 -0.18 38.23 14.08
N VAL A 68 0.93 37.88 13.43
CA VAL A 68 2.27 37.82 14.06
C VAL A 68 3.23 38.71 13.27
N SER A 69 4.09 39.46 13.95
CA SER A 69 5.16 40.25 13.31
C SER A 69 6.33 39.35 12.94
N VAL A 70 6.69 39.33 11.65
CA VAL A 70 7.85 38.59 11.11
C VAL A 70 8.95 39.58 10.79
N ASP A 71 10.12 39.41 11.40
CA ASP A 71 11.25 40.30 11.25
C ASP A 71 12.14 39.87 10.08
N PHE A 72 12.70 40.83 9.34
CA PHE A 72 13.65 40.59 8.27
C PHE A 72 14.61 41.81 8.10
N THR A 73 15.57 41.71 7.20
CA THR A 73 16.44 42.80 6.81
C THR A 73 16.04 43.28 5.41
N ASP A 74 15.82 44.57 5.23
CA ASP A 74 15.48 45.17 3.92
C ASP A 74 16.69 45.23 2.96
N SER A 75 16.47 45.68 1.73
CA SER A 75 17.52 45.82 0.72
C SER A 75 18.63 46.82 1.09
N ASN A 76 18.39 47.68 2.06
CA ASN A 76 19.34 48.68 2.56
C ASN A 76 20.10 48.21 3.79
N GLY A 77 19.84 46.94 4.25
CA GLY A 77 20.46 46.41 5.48
C GLY A 77 19.76 46.84 6.76
N ASN A 78 18.60 47.50 6.70
CA ASN A 78 17.89 47.96 7.91
C ASN A 78 16.93 46.88 8.42
N PRO A 79 16.73 46.77 9.74
CA PRO A 79 15.70 45.92 10.33
C PRO A 79 14.31 46.38 9.87
N ALA A 80 13.54 45.46 9.36
CA ALA A 80 12.15 45.64 8.92
C ALA A 80 11.28 44.50 9.47
N HIS A 81 9.96 44.69 9.44
CA HIS A 81 9.01 43.64 9.84
C HIS A 81 7.71 43.75 9.01
N GLU A 82 7.05 42.62 8.85
CA GLU A 82 5.73 42.52 8.25
C GLU A 82 4.76 41.83 9.20
N LYS A 83 3.52 42.29 9.21
CA LYS A 83 2.42 41.61 9.94
C LYS A 83 1.85 40.52 9.06
N VAL A 84 1.96 39.30 9.50
CA VAL A 84 1.60 38.09 8.76
C VAL A 84 0.45 37.42 9.48
N VAL A 85 -0.62 37.10 8.74
CA VAL A 85 -1.76 36.35 9.25
C VAL A 85 -1.51 34.86 9.07
N PHE A 86 -1.59 34.11 10.17
CA PHE A 86 -1.51 32.65 10.16
C PHE A 86 -2.93 32.07 10.25
N GLU A 87 -3.31 31.28 9.25
CA GLU A 87 -4.62 30.60 9.23
C GLU A 87 -4.47 29.10 9.46
N ASN A 88 -3.59 28.45 8.71
CA ASN A 88 -3.35 27.02 8.82
C ASN A 88 -1.87 26.70 8.87
N PHE A 89 -1.49 25.73 9.67
CA PHE A 89 -0.13 25.18 9.65
C PHE A 89 -0.12 23.70 10.01
N CYS A 90 0.84 23.00 9.45
CA CYS A 90 1.20 21.63 9.78
C CYS A 90 2.72 21.57 9.91
N THR A 91 3.22 21.21 11.08
CA THR A 91 4.64 21.26 11.38
C THR A 91 5.11 19.96 12.02
N ALA A 92 6.09 19.32 11.40
CA ALA A 92 6.83 18.21 12.01
C ALA A 92 7.95 18.80 12.89
N ILE A 93 8.01 18.41 14.15
CA ILE A 93 9.01 18.88 15.11
C ILE A 93 9.81 17.68 15.60
N GLU A 94 11.11 17.71 15.34
CA GLU A 94 12.09 16.74 15.81
C GLU A 94 12.78 17.29 17.07
N ILE A 95 12.83 16.50 18.15
CA ILE A 95 13.44 16.88 19.43
C ILE A 95 14.83 16.26 19.57
N LYS A 96 15.82 17.07 19.88
CA LYS A 96 17.18 16.60 20.18
C LYS A 96 17.66 17.16 21.52
N SER A 97 17.91 16.26 22.48
CA SER A 97 18.34 16.61 23.84
C SER A 97 19.86 16.76 24.00
N HIS A 98 20.61 16.73 22.91
CA HIS A 98 22.09 16.85 22.95
C HIS A 98 22.54 18.23 23.43
N ASN A 99 23.61 18.24 24.19
CA ASN A 99 24.30 19.48 24.58
C ASN A 99 25.12 20.06 23.40
N ALA A 100 25.68 21.26 23.57
CA ALA A 100 26.42 21.95 22.52
C ALA A 100 27.61 21.17 21.94
N SER A 101 28.31 20.36 22.75
CA SER A 101 29.42 19.52 22.26
C SER A 101 28.97 18.31 21.43
N GLY A 102 27.72 17.91 21.59
CA GLY A 102 27.10 16.82 20.82
C GLY A 102 26.44 17.26 19.51
N ILE A 103 26.40 18.57 19.22
CA ILE A 103 25.80 19.12 17.99
C ILE A 103 26.92 19.65 17.10
N VAL A 104 26.93 19.23 15.83
CA VAL A 104 27.91 19.66 14.84
C VAL A 104 27.16 20.28 13.66
N ARG A 105 27.58 21.44 13.19
CA ARG A 105 27.10 22.09 11.97
C ARG A 105 28.15 21.98 10.87
N GLN A 106 27.71 21.58 9.66
CA GLN A 106 28.51 21.53 8.45
C GLN A 106 27.71 22.22 7.32
N GLY A 107 28.07 23.44 6.99
CA GLY A 107 27.31 24.28 6.05
C GLY A 107 25.88 24.54 6.56
N THR A 108 24.88 24.10 5.81
CA THR A 108 23.44 24.20 6.17
C THR A 108 22.93 23.01 6.98
N GLU A 109 23.72 21.95 7.13
CA GLU A 109 23.33 20.70 7.75
C GLU A 109 23.75 20.63 9.23
N PHE A 110 22.84 20.11 10.07
CA PHE A 110 23.09 19.81 11.48
C PHE A 110 23.19 18.32 11.69
N TYR A 111 24.15 17.93 12.51
CA TYR A 111 24.40 16.54 12.93
C TYR A 111 24.36 16.46 14.45
N VAL A 112 23.94 15.33 14.98
CA VAL A 112 24.09 14.99 16.41
C VAL A 112 24.99 13.78 16.55
N ARG A 113 25.76 13.76 17.67
CA ARG A 113 26.76 12.72 17.94
C ARG A 113 26.23 11.68 18.90
N TYR A 114 26.22 10.43 18.44
CA TYR A 114 26.01 9.26 19.29
C TYR A 114 27.31 8.45 19.36
N GLY A 115 28.04 8.55 20.48
CA GLY A 115 29.36 7.94 20.55
C GLY A 115 30.34 8.57 19.56
N SER A 116 30.88 7.76 18.65
CA SER A 116 31.77 8.21 17.56
C SER A 116 31.02 8.69 16.31
N ASP A 117 29.73 8.33 16.15
CA ASP A 117 28.99 8.47 14.90
C ASP A 117 28.22 9.79 14.85
N LEU A 118 28.19 10.38 13.65
CA LEU A 118 27.44 11.60 13.36
C LEU A 118 26.15 11.23 12.60
N HIS A 119 25.00 11.63 13.14
CA HIS A 119 23.69 11.40 12.53
C HIS A 119 23.12 12.71 11.95
N PRO A 120 22.70 12.73 10.67
CA PRO A 120 22.24 13.92 9.98
C PRO A 120 20.81 14.29 10.42
N VAL A 121 20.65 15.24 11.31
CA VAL A 121 19.35 15.67 11.86
C VAL A 121 18.56 16.50 10.86
N THR A 122 19.23 17.34 10.07
CA THR A 122 18.54 18.16 9.04
C THR A 122 17.92 17.28 7.98
N THR A 123 18.64 16.27 7.51
CA THR A 123 18.13 15.28 6.56
C THR A 123 16.94 14.54 7.14
N GLN A 124 17.04 14.02 8.37
CA GLN A 124 15.95 13.34 9.09
C GLN A 124 14.70 14.23 9.18
N SER A 125 14.86 15.50 9.58
CA SER A 125 13.75 16.44 9.72
C SER A 125 13.09 16.77 8.38
N ASN A 126 13.85 16.85 7.28
CA ASN A 126 13.33 17.04 5.94
C ASN A 126 12.56 15.80 5.43
N GLU A 127 13.06 14.60 5.71
CA GLU A 127 12.38 13.35 5.40
C GLU A 127 11.05 13.23 6.16
N GLN A 128 11.01 13.63 7.43
CA GLN A 128 9.78 13.72 8.23
C GLN A 128 8.76 14.67 7.59
N LYS A 129 9.19 15.87 7.19
CA LYS A 129 8.33 16.84 6.48
C LYS A 129 7.72 16.23 5.21
N ILE A 130 8.53 15.56 4.38
CA ILE A 130 8.07 14.89 3.16
C ILE A 130 7.10 13.75 3.50
N ALA A 131 7.41 12.97 4.53
CA ALA A 131 6.56 11.86 4.97
C ALA A 131 5.18 12.36 5.46
N VAL A 132 5.14 13.43 6.24
CA VAL A 132 3.88 14.07 6.66
C VAL A 132 3.09 14.57 5.45
N LYS A 133 3.73 15.27 4.51
CA LYS A 133 3.09 15.74 3.28
C LYS A 133 2.46 14.58 2.50
N ASN A 134 3.24 13.54 2.21
CA ASN A 134 2.78 12.36 1.46
C ASN A 134 1.64 11.62 2.17
N PHE A 135 1.70 11.54 3.50
CA PHE A 135 0.64 10.94 4.31
C PHE A 135 -0.67 11.72 4.19
N LEU A 136 -0.60 13.06 4.29
CA LEU A 136 -1.78 13.92 4.18
C LEU A 136 -2.37 13.91 2.78
N GLU A 137 -1.57 14.01 1.73
CA GLU A 137 -2.03 13.94 0.34
C GLU A 137 -2.74 12.64 0.00
N ARG A 138 -2.33 11.53 0.61
CA ARG A 138 -2.99 10.22 0.42
C ARG A 138 -4.23 10.02 1.31
N SER A 139 -4.29 10.73 2.41
CA SER A 139 -5.29 10.48 3.45
C SER A 139 -6.48 11.43 3.39
N ILE A 140 -6.31 12.60 2.81
CA ILE A 140 -7.33 13.64 2.69
C ILE A 140 -7.18 14.34 1.33
N SER A 141 -8.28 14.83 0.78
CA SER A 141 -8.29 15.57 -0.50
C SER A 141 -7.61 16.93 -0.45
N PHE A 142 -7.07 17.32 0.69
CA PHE A 142 -6.42 18.59 0.94
C PHE A 142 -5.12 18.36 1.71
N SER A 143 -4.01 18.98 1.24
CA SER A 143 -2.73 18.98 1.95
C SER A 143 -2.39 20.39 2.40
N PRO A 144 -2.28 20.65 3.71
CA PRO A 144 -1.75 21.94 4.19
C PRO A 144 -0.26 22.04 3.82
N PHE A 145 0.25 23.26 3.82
CA PHE A 145 1.68 23.46 3.65
C PHE A 145 2.42 22.90 4.87
N VAL A 146 3.26 21.89 4.66
CA VAL A 146 4.00 21.24 5.74
C VAL A 146 5.35 21.94 5.96
N THR A 147 5.65 22.28 7.19
CA THR A 147 6.92 22.82 7.66
C THR A 147 7.61 21.83 8.60
N ASN A 148 8.88 22.06 8.91
CA ASN A 148 9.63 21.25 9.87
C ASN A 148 10.49 22.10 10.80
N ILE A 149 10.63 21.66 12.04
CA ILE A 149 11.46 22.29 13.07
C ILE A 149 12.34 21.24 13.74
N ILE A 150 13.59 21.58 14.01
CA ILE A 150 14.48 20.83 14.87
C ILE A 150 14.58 21.59 16.19
N TRP A 151 14.13 20.99 17.28
CA TRP A 151 14.14 21.57 18.60
C TRP A 151 15.27 20.99 19.43
N PHE A 152 16.33 21.77 19.60
CA PHE A 152 17.47 21.41 20.48
C PHE A 152 17.16 21.77 21.93
N THR A 153 16.66 20.82 22.70
CA THR A 153 16.27 21.02 24.10
C THR A 153 17.47 21.04 25.05
N GLY A 154 18.64 20.60 24.62
CA GLY A 154 19.87 20.52 25.43
C GLY A 154 20.82 21.70 25.30
N ILE A 155 20.49 22.75 24.52
CA ILE A 155 21.34 23.93 24.34
C ILE A 155 20.62 25.23 24.68
N THR A 156 21.35 26.18 25.22
CA THR A 156 20.88 27.54 25.55
C THR A 156 20.71 28.39 24.27
N ASP A 157 20.01 29.52 24.38
CA ASP A 157 19.88 30.49 23.30
C ASP A 157 21.23 31.06 22.84
N GLU A 158 22.17 31.29 23.77
CA GLU A 158 23.52 31.77 23.44
C GLU A 158 24.34 30.73 22.67
N GLU A 159 24.28 29.46 23.08
CA GLU A 159 24.95 28.37 22.37
C GLU A 159 24.35 28.14 20.99
N HIS A 160 23.03 28.24 20.85
CA HIS A 160 22.35 28.17 19.59
C HIS A 160 22.76 29.30 18.64
N LYS A 161 22.80 30.55 19.13
CA LYS A 161 23.30 31.71 18.36
C LYS A 161 24.73 31.53 17.88
N LYS A 162 25.60 30.96 18.70
CA LYS A 162 26.99 30.62 18.31
C LYS A 162 27.02 29.58 17.19
N LEU A 163 26.18 28.56 17.24
CA LEU A 163 26.05 27.57 16.14
C LEU A 163 25.53 28.18 14.86
N LEU A 164 24.64 29.20 14.91
CA LEU A 164 24.10 29.88 13.74
C LEU A 164 25.03 30.96 13.17
N SER A 165 25.90 31.58 13.98
CA SER A 165 26.77 32.71 13.59
C SER A 165 27.86 32.36 12.58
N ILE A 166 28.04 31.11 12.23
CA ILE A 166 29.07 30.64 11.28
C ILE A 166 28.76 31.02 9.85
N ASP A 167 27.49 31.33 9.53
CA ASP A 167 27.05 31.82 8.20
C ASP A 167 26.14 33.03 8.36
N SER A 168 26.50 34.14 7.75
CA SER A 168 25.67 35.33 7.60
C SER A 168 24.55 35.16 6.57
N GLY A 169 23.93 33.98 6.47
CA GLY A 169 22.87 33.68 5.55
C GLY A 169 21.53 34.28 5.97
N GLU A 170 20.81 34.85 5.05
CA GLU A 170 19.62 35.69 5.16
C GLU A 170 18.36 35.00 5.70
N MET A 171 18.34 33.67 5.84
CA MET A 171 17.17 32.93 6.31
C MET A 171 17.37 32.41 7.75
N PRO A 172 16.41 32.60 8.66
CA PRO A 172 16.42 31.90 9.93
C PRO A 172 16.39 30.39 9.66
N SER A 173 17.29 29.65 10.31
CA SER A 173 17.30 28.20 10.22
C SER A 173 15.98 27.63 10.79
N ASN A 174 15.64 26.40 10.43
CA ASN A 174 14.49 25.68 10.98
C ASN A 174 14.79 25.07 12.37
N THR A 175 15.77 25.60 13.11
CA THR A 175 16.18 25.11 14.42
C THR A 175 15.75 26.04 15.54
N LEU A 176 15.45 25.49 16.71
CA LEU A 176 15.07 26.20 17.91
C LEU A 176 15.93 25.75 19.10
N PRO A 177 16.33 26.67 20.02
CA PRO A 177 17.06 26.33 21.26
C PRO A 177 16.11 25.80 22.35
N HIS A 178 16.69 25.50 23.53
CA HIS A 178 15.91 25.08 24.69
C HIS A 178 14.76 26.04 25.02
N SER A 179 14.99 27.34 25.04
CA SER A 179 13.99 28.36 25.31
C SER A 179 13.78 29.25 24.09
N PHE A 180 12.53 29.38 23.66
CA PHE A 180 12.13 30.23 22.56
C PHE A 180 10.75 30.81 22.83
N SER A 181 10.39 31.87 22.11
CA SER A 181 9.06 32.46 22.17
C SER A 181 8.15 31.89 21.03
N SER A 182 6.84 32.06 21.16
CA SER A 182 5.92 31.75 20.07
C SER A 182 6.23 32.56 18.79
N LYS A 183 6.73 33.81 18.94
CA LYS A 183 7.19 34.65 17.83
C LYS A 183 8.34 33.97 17.08
N ASP A 184 9.33 33.44 17.79
CA ASP A 184 10.48 32.74 17.17
C ASP A 184 10.02 31.53 16.36
N LEU A 185 9.07 30.75 16.88
CA LEU A 185 8.50 29.63 16.16
C LEU A 185 7.76 30.10 14.89
N MET A 186 6.80 31.00 15.04
CA MET A 186 5.98 31.49 13.93
C MET A 186 6.81 32.16 12.83
N GLN A 187 7.86 32.89 13.21
CA GLN A 187 8.81 33.49 12.27
C GLN A 187 9.49 32.41 11.40
N ARG A 188 9.94 31.30 12.00
CA ARG A 188 10.55 30.20 11.24
C ARG A 188 9.55 29.50 10.31
N LEU A 189 8.30 29.34 10.75
CA LEU A 189 7.23 28.79 9.90
C LEU A 189 6.94 29.72 8.70
N ALA A 190 6.92 31.04 8.90
CA ALA A 190 6.70 32.00 7.83
C ALA A 190 7.82 31.94 6.77
N TRP A 191 9.07 31.90 7.19
CA TRP A 191 10.21 31.84 6.29
C TRP A 191 10.24 30.56 5.44
N GLN A 192 9.80 29.43 5.98
CA GLN A 192 9.74 28.18 5.22
C GLN A 192 8.70 28.18 4.11
N ARG A 193 7.73 29.12 4.12
CA ARG A 193 6.74 29.29 3.07
C ARG A 193 7.26 30.05 1.84
N GLN A 194 8.56 30.29 1.74
CA GLN A 194 9.24 30.94 0.62
C GLN A 194 8.66 32.32 0.30
N PRO A 195 8.87 33.31 1.17
CA PRO A 195 8.36 34.65 0.97
C PRO A 195 8.85 35.25 -0.37
N LYS A 196 7.99 36.00 -1.04
CA LYS A 196 8.35 36.70 -2.30
C LYS A 196 9.11 37.95 -1.97
N TYR A 197 10.28 38.14 -2.59
CA TYR A 197 11.01 39.39 -2.51
C TYR A 197 10.56 40.33 -3.61
N TYR A 198 9.94 41.46 -3.24
CA TYR A 198 9.42 42.43 -4.19
C TYR A 198 9.56 43.86 -3.65
N ARG A 199 10.01 44.78 -4.49
CA ARG A 199 10.22 46.22 -4.14
C ARG A 199 11.08 46.46 -2.89
N GLY A 200 12.12 45.68 -2.70
CA GLY A 200 13.06 45.83 -1.58
C GLY A 200 12.61 45.23 -0.23
N ALA A 201 11.50 44.55 -0.19
CA ALA A 201 10.98 43.90 1.00
C ALA A 201 10.55 42.45 0.76
N TYR A 202 10.53 41.62 1.80
CA TYR A 202 9.93 40.28 1.79
C TYR A 202 8.44 40.41 2.05
N HIS A 203 7.65 39.63 1.29
CA HIS A 203 6.19 39.49 1.46
C HIS A 203 5.87 38.05 1.79
N PHE A 204 5.27 37.83 2.97
CA PHE A 204 4.94 36.53 3.53
C PHE A 204 3.46 36.21 3.31
N ASP A 205 3.18 35.04 2.76
CA ASP A 205 1.82 34.51 2.65
C ASP A 205 1.69 33.26 3.50
N CYS A 206 1.08 33.41 4.68
CA CYS A 206 0.75 32.33 5.60
C CYS A 206 -0.76 32.09 5.67
N SER A 207 -1.54 32.78 4.82
CA SER A 207 -2.91 32.42 4.52
C SER A 207 -2.94 31.12 3.72
N GLY A 208 -3.94 30.31 3.90
CA GLY A 208 -4.10 29.05 3.18
C GLY A 208 -5.54 28.60 3.18
N ASN A 209 -5.83 27.55 2.44
CA ASN A 209 -7.15 26.94 2.52
C ASN A 209 -7.44 26.55 3.97
N MET A 210 -8.43 27.15 4.57
CA MET A 210 -8.82 26.88 5.95
C MET A 210 -9.31 25.45 6.06
N LEU A 211 -8.64 24.65 6.91
CA LEU A 211 -9.23 23.40 7.37
C LEU A 211 -10.39 23.72 8.31
N SER A 212 -11.58 23.22 8.00
CA SER A 212 -12.68 23.26 8.96
C SER A 212 -12.33 22.42 10.18
N ALA A 213 -12.96 22.68 11.32
CA ALA A 213 -12.79 21.85 12.52
C ALA A 213 -13.10 20.37 12.24
N THR A 214 -14.03 20.09 11.32
CA THR A 214 -14.38 18.75 10.86
C THR A 214 -13.23 18.09 10.07
N GLU A 215 -12.57 18.83 9.18
CA GLU A 215 -11.43 18.32 8.41
C GLU A 215 -10.20 18.12 9.30
N LEU A 216 -9.94 19.04 10.22
CA LEU A 216 -8.89 18.89 11.22
C LEU A 216 -9.15 17.64 12.08
N SER A 217 -10.38 17.40 12.51
CA SER A 217 -10.75 16.18 13.25
C SER A 217 -10.57 14.91 12.41
N LYS A 218 -10.86 14.95 11.11
CA LYS A 218 -10.61 13.81 10.20
C LYS A 218 -9.12 13.53 10.05
N VAL A 219 -8.29 14.55 9.81
CA VAL A 219 -6.82 14.42 9.77
C VAL A 219 -6.32 13.77 11.05
N PHE A 220 -6.85 14.24 12.17
CA PHE A 220 -6.51 13.79 13.50
C PHE A 220 -6.83 12.33 13.75
N HIS A 221 -8.06 11.97 13.43
CA HIS A 221 -8.55 10.60 13.54
C HIS A 221 -7.65 9.64 12.75
N LYS A 222 -7.14 10.07 11.60
CA LYS A 222 -6.23 9.28 10.77
C LYS A 222 -4.89 8.99 11.45
N PHE A 223 -4.28 9.94 12.11
CA PHE A 223 -3.05 9.71 12.90
C PHE A 223 -3.30 8.83 14.13
N SER A 224 -4.48 8.93 14.75
CA SER A 224 -4.83 8.12 15.94
C SER A 224 -5.14 6.66 15.59
N LEU A 225 -5.78 6.40 14.46
CA LEU A 225 -6.14 5.05 14.00
C LEU A 225 -4.93 4.23 13.56
N ALA A 226 -3.88 4.87 13.10
CA ALA A 226 -2.68 4.18 12.65
C ALA A 226 -2.06 3.26 13.72
N LYS A 227 -2.23 3.59 15.01
CA LYS A 227 -1.77 2.75 16.14
C LYS A 227 -2.71 1.60 16.51
N SER A 228 -4.02 1.70 16.21
CA SER A 228 -5.02 0.68 16.58
C SER A 228 -5.44 -0.24 15.43
N GLY A 229 -4.96 0.00 14.22
CA GLY A 229 -5.52 -0.48 12.97
C GLY A 229 -5.07 -1.86 12.47
N MET A 230 -4.59 -2.77 13.33
CA MET A 230 -4.28 -4.13 12.90
C MET A 230 -5.35 -5.12 13.35
N GLY A 231 -6.13 -5.65 12.41
CA GLY A 231 -7.03 -6.76 12.64
C GLY A 231 -6.31 -8.08 12.94
N ALA A 232 -7.05 -9.06 13.44
CA ALA A 232 -6.53 -10.39 13.74
C ALA A 232 -5.91 -11.06 12.50
N LEU A 233 -6.53 -10.90 11.33
CA LEU A 233 -5.99 -11.40 10.07
C LEU A 233 -4.64 -10.76 9.73
N THR A 234 -4.56 -9.44 9.81
CA THR A 234 -3.32 -8.70 9.52
C THR A 234 -2.19 -9.13 10.47
N ARG A 235 -2.46 -9.23 11.78
CA ARG A 235 -1.47 -9.73 12.77
C ARG A 235 -0.98 -11.13 12.44
N LYS A 236 -1.90 -12.05 12.13
CA LYS A 236 -1.56 -13.43 11.74
C LYS A 236 -0.70 -13.48 10.48
N ARG A 237 -1.00 -12.66 9.47
CA ARG A 237 -0.20 -12.59 8.25
C ARG A 237 1.21 -12.04 8.52
N ILE A 238 1.33 -11.02 9.34
CA ILE A 238 2.62 -10.47 9.76
C ILE A 238 3.43 -11.53 10.51
N GLU A 239 2.82 -12.23 11.48
CA GLU A 239 3.46 -13.31 12.20
C GLU A 239 3.94 -14.43 11.26
N GLN A 240 3.14 -14.82 10.29
CA GLN A 240 3.54 -15.80 9.27
C GLN A 240 4.74 -15.32 8.44
N ILE A 241 4.78 -14.07 8.05
CA ILE A 241 5.87 -13.50 7.25
C ILE A 241 7.17 -13.38 8.07
N THR A 242 7.08 -12.95 9.33
CA THR A 242 8.24 -12.65 10.18
C THR A 242 8.74 -13.84 10.99
N SER A 243 7.93 -14.89 11.13
CA SER A 243 8.28 -16.06 11.95
C SER A 243 9.33 -16.94 11.26
N LYS A 244 10.51 -17.02 11.86
CA LYS A 244 11.55 -18.00 11.49
C LYS A 244 11.18 -19.46 11.88
N ALA A 245 10.16 -19.65 12.72
CA ALA A 245 9.78 -20.95 13.29
C ALA A 245 8.86 -21.78 12.35
N VAL A 246 8.14 -21.15 11.46
CA VAL A 246 7.34 -21.84 10.45
C VAL A 246 8.23 -22.03 9.23
N GLY A 247 8.83 -23.20 9.07
CA GLY A 247 9.68 -23.50 7.91
C GLY A 247 8.97 -23.10 6.62
N SER A 248 9.58 -22.20 5.87
CA SER A 248 9.04 -21.70 4.60
C SER A 248 8.72 -22.90 3.69
N CYS A 249 7.52 -22.89 3.09
CA CYS A 249 7.18 -23.88 2.06
C CYS A 249 8.07 -23.68 0.80
N ILE A 250 8.74 -22.56 0.69
CA ILE A 250 9.68 -22.18 -0.37
C ILE A 250 11.08 -22.16 0.24
N GLN A 251 11.97 -22.94 -0.34
CA GLN A 251 13.36 -23.06 0.09
C GLN A 251 14.28 -22.23 -0.78
N LYS A 252 15.49 -21.96 -0.29
CA LYS A 252 16.56 -21.35 -1.11
C LYS A 252 16.73 -22.08 -2.44
N PRO A 253 17.03 -21.35 -3.53
CA PRO A 253 17.24 -21.95 -4.83
C PRO A 253 18.36 -22.99 -4.80
N ALA A 254 18.22 -24.02 -5.61
CA ALA A 254 19.26 -25.02 -5.81
C ALA A 254 20.23 -24.53 -6.89
N GLU A 255 21.52 -24.75 -6.67
CA GLU A 255 22.58 -24.35 -7.59
C GLU A 255 22.30 -24.84 -9.03
N GLY A 256 22.39 -23.95 -10.00
CA GLY A 256 22.18 -24.22 -11.43
C GLY A 256 20.75 -24.58 -11.82
N LYS A 257 19.74 -24.49 -10.94
CA LYS A 257 18.37 -24.95 -11.22
C LYS A 257 17.33 -23.86 -11.02
N LEU A 258 16.36 -23.82 -11.93
CA LEU A 258 15.14 -23.04 -11.77
C LEU A 258 14.24 -23.67 -10.68
N SER A 259 13.89 -22.90 -9.67
CA SER A 259 13.01 -23.35 -8.58
C SER A 259 11.56 -23.01 -8.87
N ILE A 260 10.68 -24.02 -8.97
CA ILE A 260 9.27 -23.86 -9.31
C ILE A 260 8.41 -24.44 -8.18
N TYR A 261 7.52 -23.61 -7.61
CA TYR A 261 6.57 -23.99 -6.57
C TYR A 261 5.14 -23.93 -7.13
N ARG A 262 4.54 -25.11 -7.34
CA ARG A 262 3.20 -25.23 -7.92
C ARG A 262 2.16 -25.49 -6.82
N GLY A 263 1.09 -24.72 -6.83
CA GLY A 263 -0.01 -24.92 -5.90
C GLY A 263 -1.20 -24.03 -6.20
N ARG A 264 -2.39 -24.49 -5.83
CA ARG A 264 -3.63 -23.73 -5.98
C ARG A 264 -3.67 -22.51 -5.06
N ALA A 265 -4.72 -21.70 -5.14
CA ALA A 265 -4.94 -20.60 -4.22
C ALA A 265 -4.95 -21.09 -2.76
N GLY A 266 -4.41 -20.29 -1.85
CA GLY A 266 -4.37 -20.61 -0.42
C GLY A 266 -3.30 -21.60 0.02
N THR A 267 -2.40 -22.07 -0.83
CA THR A 267 -1.32 -23.02 -0.46
C THR A 267 -0.07 -22.36 0.14
N GLY A 268 -0.07 -21.03 0.33
CA GLY A 268 1.02 -20.31 1.00
C GLY A 268 2.15 -19.83 0.07
N LYS A 269 1.98 -19.86 -1.25
CA LYS A 269 3.01 -19.45 -2.22
C LYS A 269 3.56 -18.04 -1.98
N THR A 270 2.68 -17.05 -1.97
CA THR A 270 3.04 -15.63 -1.78
C THR A 270 3.75 -15.41 -0.44
N VAL A 271 3.23 -15.98 0.64
CA VAL A 271 3.87 -15.93 1.97
C VAL A 271 5.27 -16.55 1.92
N GLY A 272 5.41 -17.71 1.27
CA GLY A 272 6.69 -18.39 1.13
C GLY A 272 7.71 -17.60 0.31
N LEU A 273 7.28 -16.92 -0.78
CA LEU A 273 8.18 -16.03 -1.54
C LEU A 273 8.68 -14.86 -0.68
N VAL A 274 7.80 -14.28 0.13
CA VAL A 274 8.18 -13.18 1.02
C VAL A 274 9.14 -13.65 2.10
N GLN A 275 8.86 -14.79 2.74
CA GLN A 275 9.78 -15.38 3.73
C GLN A 275 11.16 -15.67 3.12
N LEU A 276 11.18 -16.19 1.88
CA LEU A 276 12.43 -16.40 1.17
C LEU A 276 13.16 -15.09 0.90
N ALA A 277 12.46 -14.04 0.46
CA ALA A 277 13.06 -12.73 0.21
C ALA A 277 13.72 -12.16 1.49
N ILE A 278 13.04 -12.24 2.63
CA ILE A 278 13.61 -11.84 3.93
C ILE A 278 14.85 -12.68 4.28
N THR A 279 14.78 -14.00 4.06
CA THR A 279 15.92 -14.90 4.33
C THR A 279 17.14 -14.58 3.46
N LEU A 280 16.93 -14.28 2.16
CA LEU A 280 18.02 -13.94 1.25
C LEU A 280 18.68 -12.60 1.64
N VAL A 281 17.89 -11.63 2.09
CA VAL A 281 18.43 -10.37 2.62
C VAL A 281 19.21 -10.61 3.91
N ASP A 282 18.62 -11.30 4.88
CA ASP A 282 19.24 -11.52 6.19
C ASP A 282 20.54 -12.35 6.14
N GLU A 283 20.60 -13.34 5.25
CA GLU A 283 21.73 -14.31 5.24
C GLU A 283 22.75 -14.04 4.14
N GLU A 284 22.38 -13.34 3.06
CA GLU A 284 23.22 -13.14 1.89
C GLU A 284 23.45 -11.67 1.55
N ASP A 285 22.82 -10.73 2.31
CA ASP A 285 22.80 -9.29 2.01
C ASP A 285 22.31 -9.01 0.56
N ALA A 286 21.41 -9.88 0.07
CA ALA A 286 20.98 -9.87 -1.30
C ALA A 286 19.88 -8.84 -1.55
N ARG A 287 19.85 -8.31 -2.77
CA ARG A 287 18.76 -7.45 -3.27
C ARG A 287 17.74 -8.31 -3.99
N VAL A 288 16.50 -8.31 -3.53
CA VAL A 288 15.46 -9.22 -4.01
C VAL A 288 14.30 -8.46 -4.67
N LEU A 289 14.00 -8.81 -5.91
CA LEU A 289 12.86 -8.33 -6.66
C LEU A 289 11.72 -9.35 -6.61
N ILE A 290 10.55 -8.95 -6.14
CA ILE A 290 9.33 -9.74 -6.23
C ILE A 290 8.44 -9.14 -7.32
N LEU A 291 8.14 -9.94 -8.35
CA LEU A 291 7.28 -9.56 -9.46
C LEU A 291 5.94 -10.28 -9.39
N THR A 292 4.88 -9.54 -9.59
CA THR A 292 3.51 -10.08 -9.71
C THR A 292 2.75 -9.38 -10.82
N TYR A 293 1.64 -9.95 -11.25
CA TYR A 293 0.78 -9.34 -12.29
C TYR A 293 -0.13 -8.24 -11.73
N ASN A 294 -0.50 -8.29 -10.44
CA ASN A 294 -1.62 -7.54 -9.88
C ASN A 294 -1.19 -6.35 -9.01
N ASN A 295 -1.56 -5.12 -9.41
CA ASN A 295 -1.32 -3.90 -8.62
C ASN A 295 -1.96 -3.92 -7.22
N ALA A 296 -3.16 -4.50 -7.08
CA ALA A 296 -3.82 -4.60 -5.78
C ALA A 296 -3.04 -5.51 -4.81
N LEU A 297 -2.44 -6.58 -5.32
CA LEU A 297 -1.56 -7.44 -4.53
C LEU A 297 -0.28 -6.71 -4.11
N VAL A 298 0.34 -5.94 -5.02
CA VAL A 298 1.51 -5.10 -4.69
C VAL A 298 1.17 -4.14 -3.55
N SER A 299 0.02 -3.46 -3.63
CA SER A 299 -0.44 -2.52 -2.60
C SER A 299 -0.71 -3.22 -1.26
N ASP A 300 -1.37 -4.39 -1.27
CA ASP A 300 -1.65 -5.18 -0.06
C ASP A 300 -0.36 -5.69 0.60
N MET A 301 0.60 -6.16 -0.19
CA MET A 301 1.90 -6.59 0.32
C MET A 301 2.68 -5.42 0.91
N ARG A 302 2.74 -4.26 0.23
CA ARG A 302 3.39 -3.05 0.77
C ARG A 302 2.77 -2.61 2.09
N ARG A 303 1.43 -2.69 2.20
CA ARG A 303 0.74 -2.43 3.47
C ARG A 303 1.19 -3.39 4.57
N LEU A 304 1.25 -4.68 4.30
CA LEU A 304 1.70 -5.68 5.29
C LEU A 304 3.11 -5.41 5.77
N PHE A 305 4.02 -5.11 4.87
CA PHE A 305 5.40 -4.81 5.22
C PHE A 305 5.52 -3.54 6.05
N THR A 306 4.75 -2.51 5.70
CA THR A 306 4.70 -1.28 6.48
C THR A 306 4.20 -1.54 7.91
N LEU A 307 3.14 -2.34 8.06
CA LEU A 307 2.56 -2.69 9.36
C LEU A 307 3.45 -3.68 10.15
N ALA A 308 4.24 -4.49 9.46
CA ALA A 308 5.22 -5.40 10.08
C ALA A 308 6.47 -4.69 10.61
N GLU A 309 6.55 -3.36 10.44
CA GLU A 309 7.73 -2.58 10.82
C GLU A 309 9.02 -3.07 10.16
N LEU A 310 8.95 -3.50 8.91
CA LEU A 310 10.07 -3.92 8.08
C LEU A 310 10.46 -2.84 7.03
N PRO A 311 10.54 -1.53 7.38
CA PRO A 311 10.79 -0.47 6.39
C PRO A 311 12.21 -0.50 5.84
N ASP A 312 13.18 -0.95 6.64
CA ASP A 312 14.57 -1.02 6.22
C ASP A 312 14.78 -2.03 5.10
N LEU A 313 13.96 -3.07 5.03
CA LEU A 313 13.92 -3.99 3.90
C LEU A 313 13.44 -3.33 2.60
N PHE A 314 12.64 -2.24 2.70
CA PHE A 314 12.01 -1.54 1.57
C PHE A 314 12.61 -0.17 1.25
N SER A 315 13.50 0.35 2.09
CA SER A 315 14.27 1.53 1.77
C SER A 315 15.22 1.24 0.62
N HIS A 316 14.70 1.31 -0.61
CA HIS A 316 15.39 1.33 -1.92
C HIS A 316 16.50 0.31 -2.18
N SER A 317 16.89 -0.54 -1.21
CA SER A 317 18.11 -1.30 -1.30
C SER A 317 17.97 -2.82 -1.19
N CYS A 318 16.99 -3.37 -0.47
CA CYS A 318 16.98 -4.82 -0.19
C CYS A 318 15.85 -5.60 -0.83
N VAL A 319 14.57 -5.21 -0.68
CA VAL A 319 13.43 -5.88 -1.32
C VAL A 319 12.55 -4.89 -2.06
N SER A 320 12.21 -5.20 -3.31
CA SER A 320 11.20 -4.44 -4.06
C SER A 320 10.06 -5.34 -4.53
N ILE A 321 8.83 -4.84 -4.43
CA ILE A 321 7.65 -5.51 -4.97
C ILE A 321 7.04 -4.63 -6.03
N ASN A 322 6.99 -5.16 -7.25
CA ASN A 322 6.50 -4.45 -8.42
C ASN A 322 5.59 -5.33 -9.27
N THR A 323 4.81 -4.70 -10.13
CA THR A 323 4.19 -5.44 -11.21
C THR A 323 5.24 -5.73 -12.30
N MET A 324 5.07 -6.86 -12.99
CA MET A 324 5.93 -7.20 -14.11
C MET A 324 5.94 -6.10 -15.18
N HIS A 325 4.79 -5.49 -15.48
CA HIS A 325 4.71 -4.39 -16.45
C HIS A 325 5.51 -3.16 -16.04
N ALA A 326 5.48 -2.80 -14.75
CA ALA A 326 6.27 -1.68 -14.25
C ALA A 326 7.78 -1.95 -14.34
N PHE A 327 8.20 -3.18 -14.06
CA PHE A 327 9.59 -3.60 -14.20
C PHE A 327 10.05 -3.57 -15.67
N PHE A 328 9.30 -4.21 -16.58
CA PHE A 328 9.65 -4.23 -18.00
C PHE A 328 9.57 -2.86 -18.65
N TYR A 329 8.58 -2.02 -18.26
CA TYR A 329 8.51 -0.64 -18.73
C TYR A 329 9.79 0.14 -18.41
N ARG A 330 10.26 0.07 -17.16
CA ARG A 330 11.49 0.76 -16.77
C ARG A 330 12.70 0.20 -17.51
N LEU A 331 12.82 -1.10 -17.58
CA LEU A 331 13.95 -1.78 -18.23
C LEU A 331 14.03 -1.46 -19.73
N THR A 332 12.93 -1.63 -20.47
CA THR A 332 12.89 -1.36 -21.90
C THR A 332 13.04 0.13 -22.21
N ARG A 333 12.46 1.00 -21.38
CA ARG A 333 12.62 2.45 -21.49
C ARG A 333 14.08 2.88 -21.45
N GLU A 334 14.85 2.35 -20.50
CA GLU A 334 16.27 2.72 -20.37
C GLU A 334 17.13 2.09 -21.48
N VAL A 335 16.89 0.82 -21.83
CA VAL A 335 17.73 0.07 -22.77
C VAL A 335 17.40 0.40 -24.24
N LEU A 336 16.12 0.37 -24.63
CA LEU A 336 15.74 0.53 -26.04
C LEU A 336 15.42 1.98 -26.43
N PHE A 337 14.98 2.81 -25.49
CA PHE A 337 14.42 4.14 -25.78
C PHE A 337 15.18 5.29 -25.11
N ASN A 338 16.31 5.04 -24.47
CA ASN A 338 17.12 6.08 -23.79
C ASN A 338 16.29 7.02 -22.90
N GLY A 339 15.36 6.44 -22.13
CA GLY A 339 14.51 7.19 -21.21
C GLY A 339 13.26 7.87 -21.83
N SER A 340 13.04 7.77 -23.15
CA SER A 340 12.01 8.52 -23.87
C SER A 340 10.66 7.77 -24.10
N LEU A 341 10.53 6.52 -23.64
CA LEU A 341 9.31 5.73 -23.81
C LEU A 341 8.18 6.27 -22.91
N ASP A 342 7.02 6.50 -23.51
CA ASP A 342 5.79 6.84 -22.79
C ASP A 342 5.05 5.57 -22.29
N GLY A 343 4.38 5.68 -21.12
CA GLY A 343 3.70 4.56 -20.50
C GLY A 343 2.47 4.06 -21.26
N GLU A 344 1.70 4.96 -21.88
CA GLU A 344 0.53 4.57 -22.70
C GLU A 344 0.98 3.83 -23.94
N LYS A 345 2.01 4.34 -24.63
CA LYS A 345 2.63 3.67 -25.78
C LYS A 345 3.17 2.29 -25.40
N PHE A 346 3.86 2.18 -24.27
CA PHE A 346 4.36 0.89 -23.79
C PHE A 346 3.24 -0.14 -23.62
N LEU A 347 2.12 0.24 -22.98
CA LEU A 347 0.99 -0.67 -22.79
C LEU A 347 0.30 -1.05 -24.09
N ALA A 348 0.18 -0.10 -25.05
CA ALA A 348 -0.43 -0.35 -26.34
C ALA A 348 0.41 -1.28 -27.23
N GLU A 349 1.74 -1.15 -27.18
CA GLU A 349 2.69 -1.90 -28.03
C GLU A 349 3.45 -2.97 -27.23
N TYR A 350 2.98 -3.36 -26.06
CA TYR A 350 3.71 -4.18 -25.09
C TYR A 350 4.31 -5.44 -25.68
N VAL A 351 3.52 -6.21 -26.44
CA VAL A 351 3.99 -7.49 -27.01
C VAL A 351 5.13 -7.26 -28.00
N ALA A 352 5.01 -6.28 -28.89
CA ALA A 352 6.03 -5.96 -29.87
C ALA A 352 7.33 -5.48 -29.20
N ILE A 353 7.21 -4.58 -28.20
CA ILE A 353 8.36 -4.07 -27.45
C ILE A 353 9.09 -5.22 -26.73
N MET A 354 8.36 -6.17 -26.15
CA MET A 354 8.96 -7.32 -25.47
C MET A 354 9.64 -8.29 -26.44
N GLU A 355 9.06 -8.48 -27.64
CA GLU A 355 9.70 -9.28 -28.70
C GLU A 355 10.98 -8.63 -29.23
N ASP A 356 10.97 -7.32 -29.46
CA ASP A 356 12.14 -6.55 -29.86
C ASP A 356 13.23 -6.61 -28.79
N PHE A 357 12.84 -6.46 -27.51
CA PHE A 357 13.76 -6.53 -26.39
C PHE A 357 14.39 -7.95 -26.25
N PHE A 358 13.57 -8.99 -26.40
CA PHE A 358 14.09 -10.35 -26.39
C PHE A 358 15.02 -10.60 -27.56
N SER A 359 14.67 -10.13 -28.78
CA SER A 359 15.53 -10.25 -29.97
C SER A 359 16.88 -9.55 -29.78
N PHE A 360 16.87 -8.40 -29.11
CA PHE A 360 18.11 -7.72 -28.72
C PHE A 360 18.95 -8.57 -27.77
N LEU A 361 18.37 -9.12 -26.71
CA LEU A 361 19.07 -10.00 -25.77
C LEU A 361 19.54 -11.32 -26.41
N ASP A 362 18.87 -11.78 -27.46
CA ASP A 362 19.22 -13.03 -28.17
C ASP A 362 20.32 -12.82 -29.21
N SER A 363 20.73 -11.58 -29.49
CA SER A 363 21.80 -11.25 -30.42
C SER A 363 23.19 -11.67 -29.93
N GLY A 364 23.38 -11.93 -28.64
CA GLY A 364 24.63 -12.44 -28.06
C GLY A 364 24.84 -12.10 -26.59
N GLU A 365 25.87 -12.69 -26.00
CA GLU A 365 26.26 -12.46 -24.60
C GLU A 365 26.61 -10.98 -24.30
N ASP A 366 27.19 -10.28 -25.28
CA ASP A 366 27.54 -8.86 -25.14
C ASP A 366 26.29 -7.99 -24.93
N ALA A 367 25.18 -8.32 -25.60
CA ALA A 367 23.91 -7.62 -25.42
C ALA A 367 23.32 -7.87 -24.02
N VAL A 368 23.40 -9.09 -23.52
CA VAL A 368 22.97 -9.43 -22.16
C VAL A 368 23.79 -8.68 -21.13
N GLU A 369 25.12 -8.64 -21.29
CA GLU A 369 25.99 -7.94 -20.35
C GLU A 369 25.77 -6.43 -20.38
N LEU A 370 25.54 -5.81 -21.54
CA LEU A 370 25.18 -4.41 -21.67
C LEU A 370 23.91 -4.09 -20.87
N VAL A 371 22.87 -4.92 -20.99
CA VAL A 371 21.64 -4.74 -20.21
C VAL A 371 21.91 -4.87 -18.70
N ARG A 372 22.72 -5.84 -18.29
CA ARG A 372 23.11 -6.01 -16.89
C ARG A 372 23.91 -4.81 -16.36
N GLU A 373 24.74 -4.17 -17.17
CA GLU A 373 25.43 -2.93 -16.79
C GLU A 373 24.45 -1.79 -16.57
N VAL A 374 23.48 -1.62 -17.48
CA VAL A 374 22.39 -0.62 -17.30
C VAL A 374 21.61 -0.91 -16.01
N MET A 375 21.30 -2.18 -15.74
CA MET A 375 20.60 -2.57 -14.51
C MET A 375 21.43 -2.23 -13.25
N ARG A 376 22.74 -2.51 -13.24
CA ARG A 376 23.63 -2.16 -12.11
C ARG A 376 23.74 -0.66 -11.87
N GLY A 377 23.61 0.16 -12.92
CA GLY A 377 23.63 1.61 -12.85
C GLY A 377 22.33 2.24 -12.32
N ASP A 378 21.24 1.49 -12.27
CA ASP A 378 19.93 1.96 -11.81
C ASP A 378 19.50 1.24 -10.52
N ASN A 379 19.38 1.97 -9.40
CA ASN A 379 18.99 1.42 -8.09
C ASN A 379 17.66 0.67 -8.10
N TYR A 380 16.78 0.94 -9.05
CA TYR A 380 15.46 0.27 -9.17
C TYR A 380 15.50 -0.96 -10.09
N LEU A 381 16.59 -1.20 -10.81
CA LEU A 381 16.78 -2.34 -11.70
C LEU A 381 17.86 -3.31 -11.20
N ASN A 382 18.74 -2.88 -10.29
CA ASN A 382 19.84 -3.67 -9.77
C ASN A 382 19.36 -4.65 -8.69
N TRP A 383 19.09 -5.90 -9.05
CA TRP A 383 18.59 -6.96 -8.18
C TRP A 383 19.39 -8.24 -8.36
N ASP A 384 19.67 -8.96 -7.26
CA ASP A 384 20.39 -10.23 -7.28
C ASP A 384 19.45 -11.40 -7.56
N TYR A 385 18.22 -11.37 -7.04
CA TYR A 385 17.22 -12.40 -7.20
C TYR A 385 15.91 -11.85 -7.77
N CYS A 386 15.26 -12.67 -8.60
CA CYS A 386 13.91 -12.39 -9.12
C CYS A 386 12.95 -13.49 -8.65
N LEU A 387 11.99 -13.12 -7.81
CA LEU A 387 10.92 -13.97 -7.31
C LEU A 387 9.63 -13.62 -8.05
N ILE A 388 8.98 -14.61 -8.64
CA ILE A 388 7.82 -14.42 -9.50
C ILE A 388 6.59 -15.03 -8.82
N ASP A 389 5.61 -14.19 -8.47
CA ASP A 389 4.30 -14.66 -8.00
C ASP A 389 3.28 -14.67 -9.13
N GLU A 390 2.34 -15.62 -9.09
CA GLU A 390 1.32 -15.85 -10.11
C GLU A 390 1.93 -16.04 -11.52
N ALA A 391 2.99 -16.82 -11.60
CA ALA A 391 3.82 -17.01 -12.79
C ALA A 391 3.10 -17.67 -13.99
N GLN A 392 1.95 -18.29 -13.77
CA GLN A 392 1.15 -18.88 -14.84
C GLN A 392 0.59 -17.86 -15.83
N ASP A 393 0.63 -16.56 -15.51
CA ASP A 393 0.18 -15.49 -16.41
C ASP A 393 1.28 -14.89 -17.29
N TRP A 394 2.49 -15.40 -17.19
CA TRP A 394 3.62 -14.89 -17.94
C TRP A 394 3.66 -15.47 -19.36
N SER A 395 4.10 -14.68 -20.31
CA SER A 395 4.39 -15.14 -21.66
C SER A 395 5.75 -15.83 -21.77
N GLU A 396 5.95 -16.60 -22.82
CA GLU A 396 7.24 -17.24 -23.09
C GLU A 396 8.37 -16.21 -23.29
N THR A 397 8.08 -15.08 -23.93
CA THR A 397 9.02 -13.98 -24.14
C THR A 397 9.48 -13.38 -22.81
N GLU A 398 8.55 -13.11 -21.89
CA GLU A 398 8.84 -12.57 -20.55
C GLU A 398 9.69 -13.56 -19.73
N GLN A 399 9.34 -14.85 -19.78
CA GLN A 399 10.12 -15.92 -19.14
C GLN A 399 11.56 -15.92 -19.63
N ARG A 400 11.76 -15.93 -20.96
CA ARG A 400 13.08 -15.97 -21.59
C ARG A 400 13.91 -14.74 -21.22
N VAL A 401 13.32 -13.56 -21.23
CA VAL A 401 13.97 -12.31 -20.82
C VAL A 401 14.48 -12.41 -19.38
N VAL A 402 13.64 -12.80 -18.43
CA VAL A 402 14.06 -12.91 -17.03
C VAL A 402 15.15 -13.95 -16.83
N LEU A 403 15.03 -15.12 -17.46
CA LEU A 403 16.05 -16.17 -17.36
C LEU A 403 17.40 -15.77 -17.98
N LYS A 404 17.40 -14.96 -19.05
CA LYS A 404 18.65 -14.40 -19.61
C LYS A 404 19.29 -13.37 -18.67
N LEU A 405 18.49 -12.57 -17.99
CA LEU A 405 18.99 -11.48 -17.13
C LEU A 405 19.46 -11.97 -15.75
N PHE A 406 18.69 -12.81 -15.09
CA PHE A 406 18.95 -13.27 -13.72
C PHE A 406 19.60 -14.66 -13.66
N GLY A 407 19.37 -15.50 -14.67
CA GLY A 407 19.75 -16.91 -14.64
C GLY A 407 18.71 -17.78 -13.89
N ALA A 408 18.74 -19.09 -14.13
CA ALA A 408 17.81 -20.04 -13.54
C ALA A 408 17.97 -20.15 -12.02
N GLU A 409 19.18 -20.11 -11.53
CA GLU A 409 19.54 -20.25 -10.10
C GLU A 409 19.12 -19.05 -9.24
N ARG A 410 18.88 -17.87 -9.84
CA ARG A 410 18.44 -16.65 -9.17
C ARG A 410 16.98 -16.30 -9.46
N THR A 411 16.29 -17.20 -10.17
CA THR A 411 14.87 -17.06 -10.49
C THR A 411 14.07 -18.10 -9.75
N ILE A 412 13.09 -17.65 -8.94
CA ILE A 412 12.22 -18.50 -8.16
C ILE A 412 10.76 -18.21 -8.56
N VAL A 413 10.04 -19.25 -8.89
CA VAL A 413 8.72 -19.16 -9.52
C VAL A 413 7.64 -19.78 -8.65
N ALA A 414 6.61 -19.01 -8.34
CA ALA A 414 5.37 -19.48 -7.72
C ALA A 414 4.25 -19.51 -8.76
N ASP A 415 3.84 -20.72 -9.13
CA ASP A 415 2.86 -21.00 -10.18
C ASP A 415 1.52 -21.43 -9.55
N GLY A 416 0.44 -20.73 -9.88
CA GLY A 416 -0.92 -21.01 -9.43
C GLY A 416 -1.59 -22.21 -10.14
N GLY A 417 -0.91 -22.83 -11.08
CA GLY A 417 -1.41 -23.97 -11.83
C GLY A 417 -2.39 -23.57 -12.91
N GLN A 418 -3.68 -23.85 -12.75
CA GLN A 418 -4.68 -23.70 -13.81
C GLN A 418 -5.50 -22.40 -13.77
N GLN A 419 -5.16 -21.44 -12.89
CA GLN A 419 -5.88 -20.17 -12.75
C GLN A 419 -5.29 -19.07 -13.63
N PHE A 420 -5.58 -19.10 -14.93
CA PHE A 420 -5.09 -18.09 -15.88
C PHE A 420 -6.04 -16.89 -15.99
N VAL A 421 -5.49 -15.68 -16.02
CA VAL A 421 -6.21 -14.43 -16.37
C VAL A 421 -5.80 -13.98 -17.77
N ARG A 422 -4.54 -14.07 -18.07
CA ARG A 422 -3.96 -13.75 -19.37
C ARG A 422 -4.22 -14.91 -20.36
N ARG A 423 -4.65 -14.58 -21.57
CA ARG A 423 -5.12 -15.58 -22.55
C ARG A 423 -4.14 -15.88 -23.68
N ILE A 424 -3.07 -15.09 -23.82
CA ILE A 424 -2.20 -15.13 -25.01
C ILE A 424 -0.80 -15.59 -24.61
N ASN A 425 -0.32 -16.66 -25.24
CA ASN A 425 1.05 -17.18 -25.15
C ASN A 425 1.57 -17.44 -23.72
N VAL A 426 0.75 -18.12 -22.93
CA VAL A 426 1.13 -18.51 -21.55
C VAL A 426 2.29 -19.49 -21.60
N CYS A 427 3.38 -19.20 -20.85
CA CYS A 427 4.53 -20.07 -20.80
C CYS A 427 4.33 -21.28 -19.87
N ASP A 428 4.93 -22.40 -20.20
CA ASP A 428 5.10 -23.53 -19.28
C ASP A 428 6.47 -23.48 -18.64
N TRP A 429 6.54 -22.96 -17.41
CA TRP A 429 7.77 -22.94 -16.62
C TRP A 429 8.35 -24.35 -16.42
N SER A 430 7.53 -25.40 -16.49
CA SER A 430 7.97 -26.77 -16.36
C SER A 430 8.61 -27.34 -17.61
N SER A 431 8.64 -26.61 -18.72
CA SER A 431 9.40 -26.99 -19.91
C SER A 431 10.90 -26.72 -19.77
N TYR A 432 11.29 -25.88 -18.78
CA TYR A 432 12.72 -25.59 -18.54
C TYR A 432 13.47 -26.86 -18.08
N PRO A 433 14.57 -27.24 -18.73
CA PRO A 433 15.23 -28.55 -18.53
C PRO A 433 15.81 -28.70 -17.12
N ASP A 434 16.58 -27.71 -16.65
CA ASP A 434 17.26 -27.75 -15.36
C ASP A 434 16.41 -27.09 -14.26
N ARG A 435 15.39 -27.81 -13.77
CA ARG A 435 14.45 -27.33 -12.79
C ARG A 435 14.31 -28.22 -11.58
N ARG A 436 13.92 -27.62 -10.46
CA ARG A 436 13.37 -28.27 -9.28
C ARG A 436 11.92 -27.86 -9.12
N SER A 437 10.98 -28.78 -9.29
CA SER A 437 9.55 -28.50 -9.12
C SER A 437 9.01 -29.10 -7.83
N THR A 438 8.37 -28.28 -7.01
CA THR A 438 7.73 -28.70 -5.75
C THR A 438 6.22 -28.44 -5.83
N LYS A 439 5.42 -29.47 -5.51
CA LYS A 439 3.96 -29.36 -5.52
C LYS A 439 3.42 -29.10 -4.12
N LEU A 440 2.76 -27.96 -3.93
CA LEU A 440 2.04 -27.60 -2.71
C LEU A 440 0.60 -28.07 -2.83
N LYS A 441 0.20 -29.04 -1.99
CA LYS A 441 -1.06 -29.77 -2.15
C LYS A 441 -2.22 -29.19 -1.33
N TYR A 442 -1.94 -28.70 -0.11
CA TYR A 442 -2.96 -28.40 0.88
C TYR A 442 -3.30 -26.91 0.91
N CYS A 443 -4.59 -26.59 0.95
CA CYS A 443 -5.05 -25.25 1.26
C CYS A 443 -4.86 -24.96 2.74
N LEU A 444 -4.11 -23.90 3.06
CA LEU A 444 -3.79 -23.47 4.42
C LEU A 444 -4.60 -22.23 4.84
N ARG A 445 -5.34 -21.62 3.90
CA ARG A 445 -6.02 -20.34 4.07
C ARG A 445 -7.47 -20.52 4.50
N GLN A 446 -8.23 -21.28 3.73
CA GLN A 446 -9.67 -21.33 3.82
C GLN A 446 -10.15 -22.30 4.91
N LYS A 447 -11.25 -21.94 5.58
CA LYS A 447 -11.94 -22.84 6.48
C LYS A 447 -12.65 -23.97 5.70
N PRO A 448 -12.85 -25.18 6.31
CA PRO A 448 -13.31 -26.38 5.61
C PRO A 448 -14.63 -26.22 4.87
N ASN A 449 -15.60 -25.49 5.45
CA ASN A 449 -16.92 -25.32 4.84
C ASN A 449 -16.84 -24.51 3.54
N ILE A 450 -15.90 -23.53 3.43
CA ILE A 450 -15.64 -22.81 2.18
C ILE A 450 -15.08 -23.77 1.13
N ILE A 451 -14.13 -24.61 1.51
CA ILE A 451 -13.55 -25.62 0.62
C ILE A 451 -14.62 -26.60 0.16
N SER A 452 -15.47 -27.08 1.09
CA SER A 452 -16.59 -27.99 0.79
C SER A 452 -17.58 -27.36 -0.20
N PHE A 453 -17.96 -26.11 0.01
CA PHE A 453 -18.82 -25.35 -0.89
C PHE A 453 -18.22 -25.27 -2.31
N ILE A 454 -16.96 -24.88 -2.44
CA ILE A 454 -16.28 -24.80 -3.72
C ILE A 454 -16.25 -26.17 -4.41
N ASN A 455 -15.93 -27.21 -3.64
CA ASN A 455 -15.83 -28.58 -4.15
C ASN A 455 -17.19 -29.13 -4.59
N HIS A 456 -18.27 -28.84 -3.86
CA HIS A 456 -19.63 -29.20 -4.29
C HIS A 456 -20.06 -28.41 -5.53
N TYR A 457 -19.67 -27.14 -5.64
CA TYR A 457 -19.94 -26.36 -6.84
C TYR A 457 -19.23 -26.94 -8.08
N LEU A 458 -17.97 -27.38 -7.92
CA LEU A 458 -17.20 -28.06 -8.96
C LEU A 458 -17.83 -29.41 -9.37
N ASP A 459 -18.40 -30.15 -8.41
CA ASP A 459 -19.13 -31.38 -8.70
C ASP A 459 -20.38 -31.12 -9.57
N GLU A 460 -21.13 -30.05 -9.26
CA GLU A 460 -22.29 -29.64 -10.08
C GLU A 460 -21.90 -29.23 -11.53
N LEU A 461 -20.67 -28.76 -11.72
CA LEU A 461 -20.12 -28.46 -13.03
C LEU A 461 -19.42 -29.66 -13.70
N GLY A 462 -19.42 -30.84 -13.06
CA GLY A 462 -18.78 -32.06 -13.57
C GLY A 462 -17.24 -32.00 -13.59
N ARG A 463 -16.63 -31.24 -12.68
CA ARG A 463 -15.17 -31.00 -12.64
C ARG A 463 -14.54 -31.37 -11.30
N SER A 464 -14.85 -32.57 -10.83
CA SER A 464 -14.33 -33.10 -9.55
C SER A 464 -12.80 -33.20 -9.48
N GLU A 465 -12.12 -33.27 -10.63
CA GLU A 465 -10.65 -33.27 -10.72
C GLU A 465 -10.02 -31.94 -10.28
N LEU A 466 -10.82 -30.87 -10.20
CA LEU A 466 -10.36 -29.54 -9.79
C LEU A 466 -10.58 -29.26 -8.30
N LYS A 467 -10.99 -30.23 -7.52
CA LYS A 467 -11.25 -30.07 -6.08
C LYS A 467 -10.03 -29.58 -5.30
N ILE A 468 -10.30 -28.73 -4.31
CA ILE A 468 -9.32 -28.20 -3.37
C ILE A 468 -9.15 -29.18 -2.24
N VAL A 469 -7.91 -29.43 -1.83
CA VAL A 469 -7.60 -30.34 -0.71
C VAL A 469 -7.45 -29.52 0.57
N ASP A 470 -8.26 -29.83 1.56
CA ASP A 470 -8.18 -29.22 2.89
C ASP A 470 -6.92 -29.67 3.63
N SER A 471 -6.37 -28.79 4.46
CA SER A 471 -5.24 -29.08 5.36
C SER A 471 -5.67 -29.79 6.64
N GLY A 472 -6.96 -29.76 6.99
CA GLY A 472 -7.50 -30.27 8.25
C GLY A 472 -7.10 -29.48 9.51
N LYS A 473 -6.51 -28.28 9.33
CA LYS A 473 -5.99 -27.46 10.44
C LYS A 473 -6.97 -26.40 10.95
N LEU A 474 -8.02 -26.12 10.19
CA LEU A 474 -9.02 -25.10 10.48
C LEU A 474 -10.39 -25.74 10.69
N ALA A 475 -11.32 -25.00 11.27
CA ALA A 475 -12.71 -25.42 11.45
C ALA A 475 -13.68 -24.29 11.10
N GLY A 476 -14.92 -24.63 10.74
CA GLY A 476 -15.99 -23.67 10.45
C GLY A 476 -15.97 -23.14 9.04
N GLY A 477 -16.39 -21.88 8.89
CA GLY A 477 -16.67 -21.18 7.63
C GLY A 477 -18.17 -21.17 7.31
N LYS A 478 -18.68 -20.09 6.72
CA LYS A 478 -20.08 -19.98 6.33
C LYS A 478 -20.25 -19.36 4.95
N ILE A 479 -21.34 -19.73 4.30
CA ILE A 479 -21.76 -19.14 3.04
C ILE A 479 -23.16 -18.54 3.24
N VAL A 480 -23.36 -17.30 2.79
CA VAL A 480 -24.65 -16.62 2.80
C VAL A 480 -25.03 -16.26 1.36
N ILE A 481 -26.17 -16.67 0.91
CA ILE A 481 -26.68 -16.36 -0.43
C ILE A 481 -27.93 -15.50 -0.25
N CYS A 482 -27.98 -14.33 -0.89
CA CYS A 482 -29.08 -13.38 -0.74
C CYS A 482 -29.43 -12.66 -2.06
N SER A 483 -30.58 -11.96 -2.08
CA SER A 483 -30.98 -11.12 -3.21
C SER A 483 -30.18 -9.82 -3.26
N GLU A 484 -30.01 -9.28 -4.49
CA GLU A 484 -29.43 -7.96 -4.75
C GLU A 484 -30.49 -6.85 -4.51
N THR A 485 -30.98 -6.74 -3.28
CA THR A 485 -31.99 -5.78 -2.85
C THR A 485 -31.47 -4.84 -1.77
N ASN A 486 -32.28 -3.86 -1.35
CA ASN A 486 -31.87 -2.91 -0.31
C ASN A 486 -31.64 -3.57 1.06
N ASN A 487 -32.26 -4.72 1.32
CA ASN A 487 -32.06 -5.47 2.57
C ASN A 487 -30.66 -6.03 2.70
N ARG A 488 -29.90 -6.18 1.60
CA ARG A 488 -28.49 -6.61 1.61
C ARG A 488 -27.59 -5.76 2.51
N PHE A 489 -27.87 -4.45 2.65
CA PHE A 489 -27.06 -3.57 3.51
C PHE A 489 -27.17 -3.90 4.99
N THR A 490 -28.32 -4.41 5.45
CA THR A 490 -28.46 -4.89 6.82
C THR A 490 -27.57 -6.11 7.05
N LEU A 491 -27.62 -7.07 6.14
CA LEU A 491 -26.77 -8.25 6.16
C LEU A 491 -25.28 -7.86 6.12
N PHE A 492 -24.89 -6.94 5.25
CA PHE A 492 -23.48 -6.51 5.15
C PHE A 492 -22.98 -5.86 6.44
N ARG A 493 -23.82 -5.08 7.15
CA ARG A 493 -23.49 -4.53 8.47
C ARG A 493 -23.38 -5.61 9.53
N GLU A 494 -24.28 -6.59 9.53
CA GLU A 494 -24.23 -7.73 10.45
C GLU A 494 -22.95 -8.53 10.25
N GLU A 495 -22.56 -8.81 9.00
CA GLU A 495 -21.30 -9.49 8.70
C GLU A 495 -20.07 -8.66 9.07
N LEU A 496 -20.13 -7.33 8.91
CA LEU A 496 -19.08 -6.42 9.33
C LEU A 496 -18.92 -6.39 10.86
N GLU A 497 -20.02 -6.39 11.61
CA GLU A 497 -19.97 -6.49 13.06
C GLU A 497 -19.49 -7.88 13.54
N SER A 498 -19.94 -8.94 12.90
CA SER A 498 -19.45 -10.30 13.17
C SER A 498 -17.92 -10.39 13.01
N LEU A 499 -17.41 -9.86 11.91
CA LEU A 499 -15.97 -9.78 11.62
C LEU A 499 -15.21 -9.01 12.70
N LYS A 500 -15.76 -7.89 13.18
CA LYS A 500 -15.15 -7.09 14.27
C LYS A 500 -15.14 -7.83 15.60
N MET A 501 -16.20 -8.59 15.92
CA MET A 501 -16.25 -9.42 17.12
C MET A 501 -15.16 -10.49 17.16
N GLU A 502 -14.70 -10.94 16.00
CA GLU A 502 -13.57 -11.87 15.86
C GLU A 502 -12.20 -11.18 15.86
N GLY A 503 -12.18 -9.87 16.15
CA GLY A 503 -10.95 -9.07 16.27
C GLY A 503 -10.37 -8.62 14.93
N ASN A 504 -11.13 -8.75 13.84
CA ASN A 504 -10.77 -8.22 12.52
C ASN A 504 -11.24 -6.76 12.37
N ILE A 505 -10.83 -6.12 11.29
CA ILE A 505 -11.15 -4.72 11.00
C ILE A 505 -11.87 -4.61 9.65
N PRO A 506 -12.59 -3.51 9.35
CA PRO A 506 -13.30 -3.36 8.08
C PRO A 506 -12.45 -3.65 6.84
N TYR A 507 -11.15 -3.33 6.86
CA TYR A 507 -10.22 -3.69 5.78
C TYR A 507 -10.16 -5.19 5.48
N ASP A 508 -10.44 -6.06 6.45
CA ASP A 508 -10.45 -7.51 6.30
C ASP A 508 -11.74 -8.04 5.61
N MET A 509 -12.67 -7.13 5.26
CA MET A 509 -13.81 -7.38 4.39
C MET A 509 -13.53 -6.89 2.97
N LEU A 510 -13.92 -7.67 1.97
CA LEU A 510 -13.66 -7.40 0.55
C LEU A 510 -14.93 -7.56 -0.27
N PHE A 511 -15.39 -6.46 -0.88
CA PHE A 511 -16.44 -6.49 -1.90
C PHE A 511 -15.83 -6.71 -3.27
N LEU A 512 -16.36 -7.67 -4.00
CA LEU A 512 -16.04 -7.96 -5.38
C LEU A 512 -17.23 -7.60 -6.26
N VAL A 513 -17.00 -6.74 -7.25
CA VAL A 513 -18.05 -6.18 -8.08
C VAL A 513 -17.83 -6.49 -9.58
N PRO A 514 -18.88 -6.71 -10.38
CA PRO A 514 -18.77 -6.87 -11.82
C PRO A 514 -18.41 -5.54 -12.50
N ASN A 515 -17.91 -5.63 -13.73
CA ASN A 515 -17.56 -4.46 -14.53
C ASN A 515 -18.73 -3.51 -14.80
N THR A 516 -19.95 -4.03 -14.81
CA THR A 516 -21.19 -3.27 -14.99
C THR A 516 -21.45 -2.24 -13.88
N LEU A 517 -20.92 -2.47 -12.69
CA LEU A 517 -21.02 -1.55 -11.55
C LEU A 517 -19.82 -0.59 -11.43
N VAL A 518 -18.94 -0.53 -12.42
CA VAL A 518 -17.80 0.39 -12.45
C VAL A 518 -17.94 1.37 -13.60
N THR A 519 -17.89 2.66 -13.30
CA THR A 519 -17.91 3.74 -14.33
C THR A 519 -16.63 3.68 -15.18
N ARG A 520 -16.67 4.26 -16.37
CA ARG A 520 -15.52 4.23 -17.29
C ARG A 520 -14.59 5.44 -17.12
N GLU A 521 -15.14 6.65 -16.97
CA GLU A 521 -14.36 7.90 -16.88
C GLU A 521 -15.05 8.89 -15.95
N PRO A 522 -14.48 9.22 -14.78
CA PRO A 522 -13.38 8.51 -14.12
C PRO A 522 -13.81 7.11 -13.66
N ARG A 523 -12.85 6.17 -13.61
CA ARG A 523 -13.13 4.81 -13.19
C ARG A 523 -13.33 4.76 -11.68
N HIS A 524 -14.53 4.39 -11.24
CA HIS A 524 -14.87 4.25 -9.83
C HIS A 524 -16.11 3.35 -9.65
N PHE A 525 -16.29 2.83 -8.44
CA PHE A 525 -17.48 2.05 -8.10
C PHE A 525 -18.73 2.94 -8.08
N SER A 526 -19.69 2.66 -8.94
CA SER A 526 -20.87 3.50 -9.17
C SER A 526 -21.77 3.66 -7.95
N GLU A 527 -21.81 2.66 -7.05
CA GLU A 527 -22.65 2.66 -5.86
C GLU A 527 -21.91 3.11 -4.57
N LYS A 528 -20.68 3.61 -4.66
CA LYS A 528 -19.87 4.02 -3.50
C LYS A 528 -20.64 4.93 -2.53
N ARG A 529 -21.42 5.88 -3.07
CA ARG A 529 -22.25 6.77 -2.28
C ARG A 529 -23.39 6.04 -1.57
N LEU A 530 -24.06 5.12 -2.25
CA LEU A 530 -25.16 4.32 -1.67
C LEU A 530 -24.68 3.48 -0.48
N TYR A 531 -23.46 2.88 -0.59
CA TYR A 531 -22.85 2.15 0.52
C TYR A 531 -22.54 3.06 1.70
N ALA A 532 -21.98 4.27 1.46
CA ALA A 532 -21.70 5.24 2.50
C ALA A 532 -22.98 5.73 3.22
N GLU A 533 -24.07 5.97 2.50
CA GLU A 533 -25.39 6.32 3.05
C GLU A 533 -25.95 5.20 3.95
N ASN A 534 -25.54 3.95 3.72
CA ASN A 534 -25.89 2.79 4.54
C ASN A 534 -24.82 2.46 5.62
N GLY A 535 -23.88 3.36 5.87
CA GLY A 535 -22.87 3.21 6.94
C GLY A 535 -21.70 2.31 6.60
N ILE A 536 -21.48 1.97 5.32
CA ILE A 536 -20.37 1.17 4.85
C ILE A 536 -19.41 2.07 4.07
N PHE A 537 -18.27 2.40 4.66
CA PHE A 537 -17.23 3.23 4.04
C PHE A 537 -16.28 2.39 3.23
N LEU A 538 -16.07 2.78 1.97
CA LEU A 538 -15.32 1.99 0.99
C LEU A 538 -14.02 2.66 0.56
N TRP A 539 -12.91 1.93 0.65
CA TRP A 539 -11.72 2.17 -0.15
C TRP A 539 -11.94 1.61 -1.56
N ASP A 540 -11.94 2.50 -2.55
CA ASP A 540 -12.32 2.16 -3.92
C ASP A 540 -11.13 1.73 -4.77
N GLY A 541 -10.74 0.47 -4.65
CA GLY A 541 -9.70 -0.13 -5.48
C GLY A 541 -10.12 -0.39 -6.94
N THR A 542 -11.34 -0.02 -7.37
CA THR A 542 -11.70 0.00 -8.80
C THR A 542 -11.10 1.22 -9.50
N ASN A 543 -10.80 2.29 -8.74
CA ASN A 543 -10.08 3.46 -9.20
C ASN A 543 -8.57 3.15 -9.28
N GLU A 544 -7.95 3.49 -10.42
CA GLU A 544 -6.53 3.19 -10.65
C GLU A 544 -5.59 3.98 -9.76
N GLU A 545 -5.91 5.23 -9.45
CA GLU A 545 -5.10 6.07 -8.57
C GLU A 545 -5.22 5.62 -7.11
N GLU A 546 -6.45 5.33 -6.63
CA GLU A 546 -6.64 4.77 -5.28
C GLU A 546 -5.95 3.41 -5.14
N ARG A 547 -5.89 2.60 -6.20
CA ARG A 547 -5.25 1.28 -6.21
C ARG A 547 -3.72 1.33 -6.10
N LYS A 548 -3.09 2.43 -6.51
CA LYS A 548 -1.64 2.64 -6.34
C LYS A 548 -1.25 2.84 -4.87
N SER A 549 -2.19 3.26 -4.04
CA SER A 549 -2.07 3.41 -2.60
C SER A 549 -2.94 2.37 -1.88
N PHE A 550 -2.47 1.83 -0.76
CA PHE A 550 -3.32 1.00 0.08
C PHE A 550 -4.11 1.86 1.07
N SER A 551 -5.27 1.37 1.55
CA SER A 551 -5.96 2.02 2.66
C SER A 551 -5.05 2.02 3.90
N LEU A 552 -4.71 3.22 4.37
CA LEU A 552 -3.93 3.42 5.59
C LEU A 552 -4.77 3.14 6.85
N LEU A 553 -6.09 3.29 6.69
CA LEU A 553 -7.06 3.14 7.76
C LEU A 553 -7.66 1.75 7.68
N GLY A 554 -7.68 1.08 8.78
CA GLY A 554 -8.39 -0.19 8.88
C GLY A 554 -9.91 -0.05 8.94
N ASP A 555 -10.47 1.15 8.83
CA ASP A 555 -11.89 1.48 8.99
C ASP A 555 -12.70 1.47 7.67
N GLU A 556 -12.03 1.33 6.54
CA GLU A 556 -12.67 1.21 5.23
C GLU A 556 -12.69 -0.23 4.74
N VAL A 557 -13.82 -0.64 4.19
CA VAL A 557 -13.98 -1.92 3.50
C VAL A 557 -13.42 -1.81 2.10
N ARG A 558 -12.70 -2.82 1.63
CA ARG A 558 -12.14 -2.83 0.27
C ARG A 558 -13.22 -3.16 -0.76
N VAL A 559 -13.27 -2.40 -1.87
CA VAL A 559 -14.03 -2.78 -3.06
C VAL A 559 -13.11 -2.90 -4.28
N LEU A 560 -13.23 -3.99 -5.02
CA LEU A 560 -12.44 -4.30 -6.20
C LEU A 560 -13.30 -4.99 -7.25
N GLN A 561 -12.88 -4.91 -8.52
CA GLN A 561 -13.44 -5.76 -9.55
C GLN A 561 -13.03 -7.22 -9.32
N TYR A 562 -13.88 -8.16 -9.72
CA TYR A 562 -13.59 -9.59 -9.65
C TYR A 562 -12.22 -9.94 -10.25
N ASP A 563 -11.91 -9.38 -11.41
CA ASP A 563 -10.68 -9.63 -12.16
C ASP A 563 -9.42 -9.16 -11.40
N SER A 564 -9.56 -8.12 -10.57
CA SER A 564 -8.47 -7.50 -9.80
C SER A 564 -8.23 -8.14 -8.43
N SER A 565 -9.06 -9.09 -8.01
CA SER A 565 -8.99 -9.69 -6.66
C SER A 565 -7.94 -10.79 -6.50
N ARG A 566 -7.30 -11.18 -7.58
CA ARG A 566 -6.36 -12.29 -7.59
C ARG A 566 -5.16 -12.05 -6.66
N GLY A 567 -4.72 -13.10 -5.98
CA GLY A 567 -3.65 -13.01 -4.98
C GLY A 567 -4.06 -12.43 -3.62
N LEU A 568 -5.17 -11.67 -3.57
CA LEU A 568 -5.67 -11.10 -2.34
C LEU A 568 -6.33 -12.15 -1.44
N GLU A 569 -6.56 -11.74 -0.19
CA GLU A 569 -7.35 -12.48 0.79
C GLU A 569 -8.12 -11.54 1.71
N ALA A 570 -9.22 -12.04 2.24
CA ALA A 570 -10.05 -11.35 3.21
C ALA A 570 -10.68 -12.34 4.19
N TRP A 571 -11.03 -11.86 5.37
CA TRP A 571 -11.80 -12.65 6.31
C TRP A 571 -13.19 -12.94 5.76
N THR A 572 -13.87 -11.90 5.32
CA THR A 572 -15.18 -11.97 4.66
C THR A 572 -15.08 -11.46 3.23
N VAL A 573 -15.61 -12.18 2.27
CA VAL A 573 -15.72 -11.76 0.87
C VAL A 573 -17.19 -11.66 0.49
N VAL A 574 -17.58 -10.53 -0.07
CA VAL A 574 -18.91 -10.28 -0.62
C VAL A 574 -18.83 -10.26 -2.14
N CYS A 575 -19.44 -11.24 -2.78
CA CYS A 575 -19.53 -11.38 -4.23
C CYS A 575 -20.81 -10.70 -4.71
N VAL A 576 -20.73 -9.44 -5.11
CA VAL A 576 -21.88 -8.62 -5.55
C VAL A 576 -22.29 -8.99 -6.96
N ALA A 577 -23.60 -9.24 -7.18
CA ALA A 577 -24.16 -9.63 -8.48
C ALA A 577 -23.37 -10.77 -9.14
N PHE A 578 -23.15 -11.83 -8.39
CA PHE A 578 -22.27 -12.95 -8.78
C PHE A 578 -22.76 -13.68 -10.03
N ASP A 579 -24.05 -13.87 -10.16
CA ASP A 579 -24.68 -14.45 -11.34
C ASP A 579 -24.39 -13.62 -12.60
N THR A 580 -24.54 -12.30 -12.54
CA THR A 580 -24.20 -11.37 -13.63
C THR A 580 -22.74 -11.51 -14.04
N PHE A 581 -21.83 -11.56 -13.08
CA PHE A 581 -20.39 -11.75 -13.35
C PHE A 581 -20.12 -13.09 -14.07
N ILE A 582 -20.69 -14.17 -13.61
CA ILE A 582 -20.50 -15.51 -14.22
C ILE A 582 -21.09 -15.54 -15.63
N GLU A 583 -22.24 -14.92 -15.86
CA GLU A 583 -22.86 -14.82 -17.18
C GLU A 583 -22.04 -13.99 -18.17
N GLU A 584 -21.48 -12.85 -17.72
CA GLU A 584 -20.53 -12.07 -18.53
C GLU A 584 -19.35 -12.94 -19.01
N LYS A 585 -18.75 -13.72 -18.10
CA LYS A 585 -17.63 -14.61 -18.44
C LYS A 585 -18.06 -15.77 -19.35
N ASN A 586 -19.27 -16.24 -19.23
CA ASN A 586 -19.82 -17.30 -20.07
C ASN A 586 -20.14 -16.83 -21.48
N THR A 587 -20.47 -15.55 -21.70
CA THR A 587 -20.77 -14.97 -23.02
C THR A 587 -19.54 -14.56 -23.82
N THR A 588 -18.34 -14.67 -23.25
CA THR A 588 -17.08 -14.34 -23.95
C THR A 588 -16.92 -15.20 -25.22
N PRO A 589 -16.69 -14.60 -26.42
CA PRO A 589 -16.61 -15.32 -27.68
C PRO A 589 -15.54 -16.41 -27.69
N VAL A 590 -15.88 -17.58 -28.22
CA VAL A 590 -14.99 -18.75 -28.30
C VAL A 590 -13.83 -18.50 -29.27
N ASP A 591 -13.99 -17.64 -30.27
CA ASP A 591 -12.95 -17.33 -31.26
C ASP A 591 -11.75 -16.59 -30.65
N ASP A 592 -11.96 -15.80 -29.60
CA ASP A 592 -10.89 -15.19 -28.80
C ASP A 592 -10.14 -16.23 -27.93
N ILE A 593 -10.77 -17.38 -27.70
CA ILE A 593 -10.24 -18.49 -26.89
C ILE A 593 -9.53 -19.53 -27.76
N LYS A 594 -10.01 -19.76 -29.00
CA LYS A 594 -9.50 -20.79 -29.94
C LYS A 594 -8.08 -20.57 -30.46
N LYS A 595 -7.60 -19.33 -30.46
CA LYS A 595 -6.23 -19.03 -30.92
C LYS A 595 -5.15 -19.63 -30.03
N GLU A 596 -5.51 -20.19 -28.89
CA GLU A 596 -4.60 -20.62 -27.83
C GLU A 596 -4.48 -22.15 -27.66
N SER A 597 -5.40 -22.96 -28.21
CA SER A 597 -5.33 -24.40 -27.97
C SER A 597 -4.59 -25.13 -29.12
N LEU A 598 -3.33 -25.47 -28.88
CA LEU A 598 -2.55 -26.45 -29.67
C LEU A 598 -3.00 -27.90 -29.41
N TYR A 599 -4.03 -28.13 -28.60
CA TYR A 599 -4.52 -29.45 -28.18
C TYR A 599 -5.93 -29.74 -28.70
N LEU A 600 -6.22 -31.02 -28.89
CA LEU A 600 -7.49 -31.61 -29.34
C LEU A 600 -8.67 -31.44 -28.35
N GLU A 601 -8.73 -30.32 -27.60
CA GLU A 601 -9.86 -30.02 -26.71
C GLU A 601 -11.04 -29.41 -27.49
N SER A 602 -12.24 -29.76 -27.09
CA SER A 602 -13.45 -29.16 -27.69
C SER A 602 -13.57 -27.69 -27.26
N ALA A 603 -14.19 -26.85 -28.09
CA ALA A 603 -14.46 -25.45 -27.77
C ALA A 603 -15.27 -25.30 -26.47
N GLU A 604 -16.14 -26.28 -26.16
CA GLU A 604 -16.93 -26.32 -24.91
C GLU A 604 -16.08 -26.61 -23.71
N ASP A 605 -15.08 -27.51 -23.78
CA ASP A 605 -14.16 -27.78 -22.68
C ASP A 605 -13.27 -26.57 -22.34
N VAL A 606 -12.79 -25.90 -23.39
CA VAL A 606 -12.01 -24.67 -23.22
C VAL A 606 -12.85 -23.56 -22.57
N LYS A 607 -14.09 -23.39 -23.03
CA LYS A 607 -15.04 -22.41 -22.44
C LYS A 607 -15.34 -22.73 -20.99
N MET A 608 -15.63 -24.00 -20.68
CA MET A 608 -15.93 -24.45 -19.31
C MET A 608 -14.73 -24.28 -18.39
N ARG A 609 -13.53 -24.64 -18.84
CA ARG A 609 -12.29 -24.44 -18.07
C ARG A 609 -12.06 -22.96 -17.74
N ASN A 610 -12.27 -22.08 -18.71
CA ASN A 610 -12.16 -20.65 -18.52
C ASN A 610 -13.18 -20.12 -17.50
N LEU A 611 -14.44 -20.54 -17.62
CA LEU A 611 -15.50 -20.19 -16.67
C LEU A 611 -15.15 -20.61 -15.24
N ILE A 612 -14.63 -21.81 -15.05
CA ILE A 612 -14.23 -22.33 -13.74
C ILE A 612 -13.07 -21.51 -13.16
N ASN A 613 -12.11 -21.12 -13.98
CA ASN A 613 -11.02 -20.25 -13.52
C ASN A 613 -11.57 -18.93 -12.96
N TRP A 614 -12.52 -18.30 -13.64
CA TRP A 614 -13.16 -17.09 -13.17
C TRP A 614 -14.02 -17.29 -11.92
N LEU A 615 -14.72 -18.42 -11.82
CA LEU A 615 -15.50 -18.80 -10.63
C LEU A 615 -14.60 -19.01 -9.40
N LEU A 616 -13.46 -19.67 -9.57
CA LEU A 616 -12.55 -19.96 -8.46
C LEU A 616 -11.84 -18.72 -7.92
N ILE A 617 -11.61 -17.70 -8.74
CA ILE A 617 -10.92 -16.47 -8.29
C ILE A 617 -11.63 -15.86 -7.08
N PRO A 618 -12.91 -15.40 -7.15
CA PRO A 618 -13.57 -14.77 -5.99
C PRO A 618 -13.77 -15.73 -4.81
N LEU A 619 -14.21 -16.94 -5.07
CA LEU A 619 -14.56 -17.90 -4.01
C LEU A 619 -13.34 -18.34 -3.19
N THR A 620 -12.15 -18.30 -3.79
CA THR A 620 -10.91 -18.63 -3.06
C THR A 620 -10.28 -17.46 -2.31
N ARG A 621 -10.91 -16.28 -2.28
CA ARG A 621 -10.39 -15.11 -1.53
C ARG A 621 -10.78 -15.12 -0.06
N ALA A 622 -11.94 -15.69 0.28
CA ALA A 622 -12.44 -15.76 1.65
C ALA A 622 -11.68 -16.74 2.52
N ILE A 623 -11.49 -16.36 3.77
CA ILE A 623 -10.94 -17.26 4.82
C ILE A 623 -12.10 -17.90 5.58
N ASP A 624 -13.07 -17.10 6.04
CA ASP A 624 -14.16 -17.52 6.92
C ASP A 624 -15.54 -17.43 6.26
N THR A 625 -15.90 -16.27 5.69
CA THR A 625 -17.26 -16.03 5.23
C THR A 625 -17.29 -15.64 3.74
N VAL A 626 -18.18 -16.26 2.98
CA VAL A 626 -18.55 -15.84 1.63
C VAL A 626 -20.00 -15.40 1.63
N VAL A 627 -20.25 -14.15 1.22
CA VAL A 627 -21.59 -13.63 0.93
C VAL A 627 -21.74 -13.54 -0.57
N ILE A 628 -22.81 -14.07 -1.13
CA ILE A 628 -23.09 -14.07 -2.57
C ILE A 628 -24.42 -13.37 -2.78
N THR A 629 -24.43 -12.26 -3.53
CA THR A 629 -25.69 -11.63 -3.93
C THR A 629 -26.06 -12.05 -5.35
N ILE A 630 -27.34 -12.25 -5.57
CA ILE A 630 -27.95 -12.74 -6.82
C ILE A 630 -28.91 -11.68 -7.35
N SER A 631 -28.72 -11.29 -8.62
CA SER A 631 -29.55 -10.34 -9.33
C SER A 631 -30.77 -11.02 -10.00
N ASP A 632 -30.56 -12.19 -10.62
CA ASP A 632 -31.62 -13.00 -11.24
C ASP A 632 -31.64 -14.44 -10.69
N TRP A 633 -32.68 -14.74 -9.93
CA TRP A 633 -32.91 -16.08 -9.37
C TRP A 633 -33.23 -17.16 -10.40
N ASN A 634 -33.51 -16.80 -11.67
CA ASN A 634 -33.71 -17.76 -12.76
C ASN A 634 -32.40 -18.12 -13.46
N SER A 635 -31.30 -17.44 -13.18
CA SER A 635 -29.99 -17.72 -13.75
C SER A 635 -29.53 -19.16 -13.48
N SER A 636 -28.65 -19.68 -14.32
CA SER A 636 -28.06 -21.01 -14.13
C SER A 636 -27.24 -21.07 -12.84
N THR A 637 -26.52 -20.00 -12.54
CA THR A 637 -25.74 -19.84 -11.31
C THR A 637 -26.62 -19.89 -10.08
N ALA A 638 -27.73 -19.14 -10.05
CA ALA A 638 -28.67 -19.14 -8.94
C ALA A 638 -29.28 -20.51 -8.67
N LYS A 639 -29.62 -21.26 -9.72
CA LYS A 639 -30.18 -22.63 -9.60
C LYS A 639 -29.18 -23.58 -8.94
N ILE A 640 -27.89 -23.53 -9.31
CA ILE A 640 -26.84 -24.33 -8.67
C ILE A 640 -26.71 -23.92 -7.19
N LEU A 641 -26.65 -22.62 -6.91
CA LEU A 641 -26.51 -22.12 -5.54
C LEU A 641 -27.69 -22.51 -4.64
N LYS A 642 -28.93 -22.44 -5.13
CA LYS A 642 -30.12 -22.94 -4.41
C LYS A 642 -30.01 -24.44 -4.09
N LYS A 643 -29.61 -25.25 -5.07
CA LYS A 643 -29.42 -26.69 -4.88
C LYS A 643 -28.39 -26.97 -3.80
N LEU A 644 -27.25 -26.25 -3.82
CA LEU A 644 -26.20 -26.39 -2.82
C LEU A 644 -26.67 -25.98 -1.42
N ALA A 645 -27.45 -24.88 -1.32
CA ALA A 645 -27.99 -24.44 -0.02
C ALA A 645 -28.96 -25.46 0.58
N ILE A 646 -29.85 -26.03 -0.24
CA ILE A 646 -30.78 -27.06 0.22
C ILE A 646 -30.05 -28.33 0.66
N SER A 647 -28.97 -28.70 -0.03
CA SER A 647 -28.19 -29.90 0.29
C SER A 647 -27.24 -29.73 1.47
N ASN A 648 -26.89 -28.51 1.85
CA ASN A 648 -25.89 -28.19 2.88
C ASN A 648 -26.35 -27.07 3.84
N PRO A 649 -27.50 -27.19 4.50
CA PRO A 649 -28.08 -26.12 5.33
C PRO A 649 -27.24 -25.80 6.58
N ASP A 650 -26.36 -26.69 6.99
CA ASP A 650 -25.53 -26.52 8.20
C ASP A 650 -24.54 -25.35 8.08
N TYR A 651 -24.14 -24.99 6.86
CA TYR A 651 -23.15 -23.93 6.63
C TYR A 651 -23.46 -23.01 5.45
N ILE A 652 -24.55 -23.27 4.70
CA ILE A 652 -25.05 -22.40 3.63
C ILE A 652 -26.43 -21.86 4.02
N SER A 653 -26.51 -20.54 4.24
CA SER A 653 -27.75 -19.84 4.50
C SER A 653 -28.29 -19.24 3.22
N LEU A 654 -29.58 -19.45 2.92
CA LEU A 654 -30.28 -18.88 1.79
C LEU A 654 -31.31 -17.86 2.33
N ILE A 655 -31.17 -16.61 1.94
CA ILE A 655 -32.05 -15.49 2.30
C ILE A 655 -32.73 -15.03 1.03
N GLU A 656 -33.89 -15.65 0.74
CA GLU A 656 -34.79 -15.16 -0.33
C GLU A 656 -35.73 -14.13 0.31
N GLU A 657 -36.02 -13.04 -0.39
CA GLU A 657 -37.10 -12.14 0.03
C GLU A 657 -38.43 -12.86 -0.13
N ASP A 658 -39.28 -12.83 0.89
CA ASP A 658 -40.69 -13.14 0.76
C ASP A 658 -41.29 -12.16 -0.26
N LYS A 659 -41.98 -12.71 -1.27
CA LYS A 659 -42.64 -11.95 -2.35
C LYS A 659 -43.70 -11.01 -1.85
#